data_d09966f84dbd651ebff0831c7a1411a8
#
_entry.id   d09966f84dbd651ebff0831c7a1411a8
#
_cell.length_a   1.000
_cell.length_b   1.000
_cell.length_c   1.000
_cell.angle_alpha   90.00
_cell.angle_beta   90.00
_cell.angle_gamma   90.00
#
_symmetry.space_group_name_H-M   'P 1'
#
loop_
_entity.id
_entity.type
_entity.pdbx_description
1 polymer ?
#
loop_
_entity_poly.entity_id
_entity_poly.type
_entity_poly.pdbx_seq_one_letter_code
_entity_poly.pdbx_strand_id
1 'polypeptide(L)'
;MLQELTIAIRTLWKQPAYALSVIATLAVGIGATTLMFSLMDAALLRRLPFLEPDRLVFLTGVAGPQRSPRGGSFPEVGDWRTMNATLEDVSLYDDTSLNLRIGDTAMRVETEMVNAGYFRLLGVEAALGRTFRSDEDEVQDRNAVAVISHSLWRDRFGGDRDILQRQIHLNDRPFTIVGVMPERFAGVSFDTDVWVPSMMVSLTSAPTVVRNRNTRWLGAIGRVKAGVTRARAQYDLSRVAAILEERHPESNRQRGVQVDGLRQAFIGNTRTLVVSLFGAVVLFLVVACANVASLQLARASGRTRELAVRLALGARRYHVDIAFDPAHVMAARMTLPASRYAPEQRVQFAQRLTERLREIPGVSSAAVATSLPFTGNSNASTLSVDGQADAEAVQRYYRNSVTPELFSALQVRVVRGRAFTDQDTAGAPPVAIINEGAAKRLWPDNEAVGRRIRLGNGSGPAVEIVGVVADARFRDLTTDLRGARVEPDVYFPFAQRPDRDLEIAVRTREGSSISLASLQQAIAGVDATLPVYAVQPLETALQQQTSTARFGSWLLAVFSVGALLLSAIGLYGLVSYVVGLSRREIAIRMALGANARRVVGLITGNGLTLVCAGIVMGVAGGVLAGRALQSQLFQTTAYDVKILAIVSLLMLSASAAAILIPTRHAVRVDPHAALRAD
;
A
#
# COMPACT_ATOMS: atom_id res chain seq x y z
N MET A 1 15.01 3.32 50.98
CA MET A 1 14.77 3.61 49.55
C MET A 1 15.83 4.49 48.91
N LEU A 2 16.10 5.75 49.35
CA LEU A 2 17.15 6.60 48.73
C LEU A 2 18.56 6.06 48.89
N GLN A 3 18.90 5.50 50.05
CA GLN A 3 20.22 4.84 50.27
C GLN A 3 20.40 3.57 49.41
N GLU A 4 19.38 2.77 49.27
CA GLU A 4 19.40 1.56 48.41
C GLU A 4 19.55 1.93 46.93
N LEU A 5 18.88 3.00 46.47
CA LEU A 5 19.05 3.53 45.13
C LEU A 5 20.45 4.03 44.86
N THR A 6 21.06 4.71 45.84
CA THR A 6 22.44 5.21 45.74
C THR A 6 23.49 4.06 45.68
N ILE A 7 23.25 3.00 46.46
CA ILE A 7 24.08 1.78 46.42
C ILE A 7 23.92 1.06 45.07
N ALA A 8 22.67 0.95 44.57
CA ALA A 8 22.40 0.35 43.27
C ALA A 8 23.09 1.11 42.12
N ILE A 9 23.00 2.44 42.11
CA ILE A 9 23.68 3.30 41.13
C ILE A 9 25.18 3.14 41.22
N ARG A 10 25.80 3.20 42.42
CA ARG A 10 27.24 2.97 42.57
C ARG A 10 27.68 1.59 42.11
N THR A 11 26.87 0.58 42.28
CA THR A 11 27.13 -0.79 41.83
C THR A 11 27.06 -0.92 40.31
N LEU A 12 26.11 -0.22 39.66
CA LEU A 12 26.02 -0.13 38.19
C LEU A 12 27.22 0.62 37.59
N TRP A 13 27.70 1.70 38.22
CA TRP A 13 28.91 2.43 37.79
C TRP A 13 30.17 1.61 37.85
N LYS A 14 30.27 0.65 38.80
CA LYS A 14 31.40 -0.27 38.90
C LYS A 14 31.45 -1.35 37.84
N GLN A 15 30.33 -1.56 37.09
CA GLN A 15 30.24 -2.56 36.04
C GLN A 15 29.55 -1.98 34.78
N PRO A 16 30.21 -1.05 34.07
CA PRO A 16 29.56 -0.28 32.99
C PRO A 16 29.07 -1.15 31.83
N ALA A 17 29.83 -2.20 31.48
CA ALA A 17 29.41 -3.10 30.39
C ALA A 17 28.12 -3.86 30.68
N TYR A 18 27.92 -4.34 31.91
CA TYR A 18 26.68 -4.99 32.33
C TYR A 18 25.53 -4.00 32.40
N ALA A 19 25.74 -2.84 33.04
CA ALA A 19 24.74 -1.80 33.15
C ALA A 19 24.27 -1.35 31.74
N LEU A 20 25.22 -1.13 30.84
CA LEU A 20 24.96 -0.77 29.45
C LEU A 20 24.14 -1.85 28.72
N SER A 21 24.53 -3.14 28.89
CA SER A 21 23.77 -4.25 28.24
C SER A 21 22.36 -4.35 28.72
N VAL A 22 22.11 -4.26 30.03
CA VAL A 22 20.75 -4.31 30.60
C VAL A 22 19.96 -3.07 30.20
N ILE A 23 20.53 -1.89 30.32
CA ILE A 23 19.88 -0.62 29.93
C ILE A 23 19.56 -0.63 28.44
N ALA A 24 20.53 -1.01 27.58
CA ALA A 24 20.31 -1.09 26.13
C ALA A 24 19.21 -2.10 25.77
N THR A 25 19.23 -3.28 26.39
CA THR A 25 18.21 -4.31 26.19
C THR A 25 16.81 -3.80 26.56
N LEU A 26 16.67 -3.20 27.72
CA LEU A 26 15.40 -2.63 28.19
C LEU A 26 14.98 -1.43 27.33
N ALA A 27 15.90 -0.53 27.02
CA ALA A 27 15.61 0.65 26.21
C ALA A 27 15.10 0.27 24.81
N VAL A 28 15.77 -0.68 24.14
CA VAL A 28 15.33 -1.18 22.84
C VAL A 28 14.01 -1.93 22.96
N GLY A 29 13.84 -2.79 23.96
CA GLY A 29 12.60 -3.53 24.18
C GLY A 29 11.40 -2.61 24.46
N ILE A 30 11.56 -1.66 25.39
CA ILE A 30 10.49 -0.71 25.74
C ILE A 30 10.23 0.24 24.57
N GLY A 31 11.29 0.80 23.95
CA GLY A 31 11.15 1.73 22.83
C GLY A 31 10.44 1.10 21.64
N ALA A 32 10.82 -0.12 21.25
CA ALA A 32 10.19 -0.85 20.18
C ALA A 32 8.70 -1.17 20.48
N THR A 33 8.42 -1.61 21.71
CA THR A 33 7.05 -1.93 22.14
C THR A 33 6.18 -0.69 22.16
N THR A 34 6.69 0.43 22.68
CA THR A 34 5.98 1.71 22.73
C THR A 34 5.67 2.25 21.34
N LEU A 35 6.67 2.24 20.43
CA LEU A 35 6.49 2.66 19.05
C LEU A 35 5.41 1.81 18.35
N MET A 36 5.50 0.50 18.50
CA MET A 36 4.59 -0.42 17.83
C MET A 36 3.17 -0.35 18.41
N PHE A 37 3.05 -0.17 19.73
CA PHE A 37 1.76 0.07 20.37
C PHE A 37 1.15 1.40 19.90
N SER A 38 1.94 2.46 19.75
CA SER A 38 1.48 3.75 19.24
C SER A 38 0.97 3.64 17.79
N LEU A 39 1.68 2.87 16.94
CA LEU A 39 1.22 2.58 15.58
C LEU A 39 -0.07 1.75 15.56
N MET A 40 -0.15 0.74 16.43
CA MET A 40 -1.35 -0.09 16.57
C MET A 40 -2.53 0.75 17.09
N ASP A 41 -2.32 1.61 18.08
CA ASP A 41 -3.34 2.52 18.60
C ASP A 41 -3.85 3.46 17.51
N ALA A 42 -2.95 4.12 16.81
CA ALA A 42 -3.30 5.04 15.72
C ALA A 42 -4.07 4.34 14.59
N ALA A 43 -3.64 3.13 14.19
CA ALA A 43 -4.24 2.41 13.08
C ALA A 43 -5.51 1.63 13.46
N LEU A 44 -5.52 0.97 14.63
CA LEU A 44 -6.55 -0.02 14.95
C LEU A 44 -7.46 0.37 16.13
N LEU A 45 -6.95 1.11 17.12
CA LEU A 45 -7.67 1.33 18.38
C LEU A 45 -8.29 2.71 18.47
N ARG A 46 -7.66 3.74 17.90
CA ARG A 46 -8.14 5.11 17.97
C ARG A 46 -9.54 5.23 17.36
N ARG A 47 -10.46 5.82 18.10
CA ARG A 47 -11.83 6.03 17.62
C ARG A 47 -11.85 6.99 16.43
N LEU A 48 -12.63 6.64 15.41
CA LEU A 48 -12.89 7.55 14.30
C LEU A 48 -13.57 8.81 14.80
N PRO A 49 -13.30 10.00 14.24
CA PRO A 49 -13.84 11.28 14.69
C PRO A 49 -15.28 11.51 14.22
N PHE A 50 -16.12 10.47 14.26
CA PHE A 50 -17.51 10.50 13.82
C PHE A 50 -18.45 10.11 14.97
N LEU A 51 -19.70 10.53 14.86
CA LEU A 51 -20.75 10.13 15.80
C LEU A 51 -20.99 8.61 15.70
N GLU A 52 -20.94 7.89 16.84
CA GLU A 52 -21.19 6.44 16.94
C GLU A 52 -20.52 5.64 15.80
N PRO A 53 -19.17 5.70 15.66
CA PRO A 53 -18.46 5.20 14.49
C PRO A 53 -18.63 3.68 14.27
N ASP A 54 -18.95 2.93 15.31
CA ASP A 54 -19.17 1.48 15.24
C ASP A 54 -20.47 1.12 14.48
N ARG A 55 -21.39 2.08 14.34
CA ARG A 55 -22.61 1.93 13.56
C ARG A 55 -22.44 2.37 12.10
N LEU A 56 -21.31 2.98 11.77
CA LEU A 56 -21.02 3.36 10.39
C LEU A 56 -20.49 2.16 9.60
N VAL A 57 -21.07 1.95 8.43
CA VAL A 57 -20.69 0.89 7.50
C VAL A 57 -20.39 1.46 6.13
N PHE A 58 -19.47 0.82 5.43
CA PHE A 58 -19.17 1.09 4.04
C PHE A 58 -19.84 0.02 3.17
N LEU A 59 -20.56 0.46 2.17
CA LEU A 59 -21.30 -0.38 1.24
C LEU A 59 -20.57 -0.42 -0.10
N THR A 60 -20.16 -1.60 -0.51
CA THR A 60 -19.46 -1.82 -1.78
C THR A 60 -20.27 -2.78 -2.65
N GLY A 61 -20.56 -2.38 -3.89
CA GLY A 61 -21.09 -3.31 -4.86
C GLY A 61 -20.09 -4.41 -5.19
N VAL A 62 -20.51 -5.66 -5.25
CA VAL A 62 -19.67 -6.81 -5.58
C VAL A 62 -20.28 -7.60 -6.75
N ALA A 63 -19.43 -8.32 -7.50
CA ALA A 63 -19.89 -9.11 -8.65
C ALA A 63 -19.19 -10.47 -8.74
N GLY A 64 -19.92 -11.42 -9.34
CA GLY A 64 -19.45 -12.78 -9.60
C GLY A 64 -19.32 -13.67 -8.36
N PRO A 65 -19.00 -14.97 -8.56
CA PRO A 65 -18.91 -15.96 -7.48
C PRO A 65 -17.88 -15.61 -6.42
N GLN A 66 -16.80 -14.91 -6.80
CA GLN A 66 -15.73 -14.47 -5.89
C GLN A 66 -16.05 -13.16 -5.17
N ARG A 67 -17.25 -12.58 -5.36
CA ARG A 67 -17.67 -11.30 -4.76
C ARG A 67 -16.64 -10.18 -4.91
N SER A 68 -16.07 -10.05 -6.10
CA SER A 68 -15.05 -9.02 -6.38
C SER A 68 -15.65 -7.61 -6.25
N PRO A 69 -14.99 -6.68 -5.55
CA PRO A 69 -15.45 -5.29 -5.43
C PRO A 69 -15.61 -4.62 -6.80
N ARG A 70 -16.70 -3.87 -6.99
CA ARG A 70 -17.03 -3.22 -8.28
C ARG A 70 -17.58 -1.80 -8.13
N GLY A 71 -17.81 -1.36 -6.91
CA GLY A 71 -18.59 -0.15 -6.65
C GLY A 71 -20.08 -0.32 -7.00
N GLY A 72 -20.87 0.70 -6.71
CA GLY A 72 -22.27 0.84 -7.11
C GLY A 72 -22.42 1.86 -8.24
N SER A 73 -23.57 1.86 -8.91
CA SER A 73 -24.01 2.94 -9.78
C SER A 73 -24.88 3.93 -9.02
N PHE A 74 -25.11 5.14 -9.56
CA PHE A 74 -26.01 6.11 -8.95
C PHE A 74 -27.39 5.52 -8.65
N PRO A 75 -28.09 4.87 -9.63
CA PRO A 75 -29.40 4.27 -9.35
C PRO A 75 -29.31 3.16 -8.30
N GLU A 76 -28.25 2.34 -8.29
CA GLU A 76 -28.08 1.26 -7.31
C GLU A 76 -27.94 1.76 -5.88
N VAL A 77 -27.11 2.81 -5.66
CA VAL A 77 -26.97 3.43 -4.33
C VAL A 77 -28.28 4.05 -3.87
N GLY A 78 -29.05 4.64 -4.79
CA GLY A 78 -30.41 5.12 -4.53
C GLY A 78 -31.36 4.00 -4.09
N ASP A 79 -31.31 2.86 -4.75
CA ASP A 79 -32.09 1.67 -4.39
C ASP A 79 -31.66 1.11 -3.02
N TRP A 80 -30.37 1.04 -2.73
CA TRP A 80 -29.88 0.64 -1.41
C TRP A 80 -30.41 1.55 -0.30
N ARG A 81 -30.47 2.86 -0.56
CA ARG A 81 -30.99 3.85 0.38
C ARG A 81 -32.49 3.67 0.64
N THR A 82 -33.29 3.44 -0.40
CA THR A 82 -34.76 3.43 -0.31
C THR A 82 -35.36 2.08 0.05
N MET A 83 -34.71 0.96 -0.35
CA MET A 83 -35.25 -0.38 -0.19
C MET A 83 -34.74 -1.14 1.04
N ASN A 84 -33.70 -0.62 1.73
CA ASN A 84 -33.21 -1.24 2.95
C ASN A 84 -34.15 -0.97 4.14
N ALA A 85 -34.15 -1.89 5.12
CA ALA A 85 -34.90 -1.77 6.36
C ALA A 85 -34.00 -1.58 7.61
N THR A 86 -32.70 -1.78 7.46
CA THR A 86 -31.74 -1.90 8.57
C THR A 86 -30.82 -0.70 8.77
N LEU A 87 -30.75 0.19 7.80
CA LEU A 87 -29.97 1.42 7.88
C LEU A 87 -30.88 2.63 8.17
N GLU A 88 -30.38 3.61 8.91
CA GLU A 88 -31.06 4.88 9.17
C GLU A 88 -31.03 5.77 7.93
N ASP A 89 -29.85 5.87 7.31
CA ASP A 89 -29.63 6.60 6.06
C ASP A 89 -28.43 6.00 5.33
N VAL A 90 -28.34 6.29 4.03
CA VAL A 90 -27.23 5.91 3.14
C VAL A 90 -26.79 7.13 2.36
N SER A 91 -25.51 7.48 2.48
CA SER A 91 -24.88 8.54 1.70
C SER A 91 -24.02 7.96 0.58
N LEU A 92 -24.21 8.48 -0.62
CA LEU A 92 -23.29 8.26 -1.72
C LEU A 92 -21.93 8.88 -1.39
N TYR A 93 -20.87 8.24 -1.80
CA TYR A 93 -19.49 8.64 -1.62
C TYR A 93 -18.68 8.36 -2.89
N ASP A 94 -18.02 9.40 -3.37
CA ASP A 94 -17.06 9.32 -4.46
C ASP A 94 -15.83 10.16 -4.10
N ASP A 95 -14.67 9.51 -4.06
CA ASP A 95 -13.39 10.12 -3.77
C ASP A 95 -12.71 10.48 -5.10
N THR A 96 -12.46 11.74 -5.29
CA THR A 96 -11.92 12.29 -6.53
C THR A 96 -11.03 13.49 -6.23
N SER A 97 -10.30 13.96 -7.21
CA SER A 97 -9.57 15.21 -7.05
C SER A 97 -9.94 16.18 -8.18
N LEU A 98 -10.04 17.46 -7.84
CA LEU A 98 -10.42 18.52 -8.77
C LEU A 98 -9.31 19.58 -8.90
N ASN A 99 -9.32 20.32 -9.99
CA ASN A 99 -8.46 21.47 -10.16
C ASN A 99 -9.13 22.68 -9.51
N LEU A 100 -8.56 23.18 -8.41
CA LEU A 100 -8.97 24.40 -7.74
C LEU A 100 -8.19 25.58 -8.33
N ARG A 101 -8.89 26.64 -8.74
CA ARG A 101 -8.29 27.90 -9.14
C ARG A 101 -8.73 29.03 -8.20
N ILE A 102 -7.74 29.72 -7.66
CA ILE A 102 -7.91 30.90 -6.80
C ILE A 102 -7.10 32.04 -7.45
N GLY A 103 -7.78 33.01 -8.05
CA GLY A 103 -7.12 34.02 -8.90
C GLY A 103 -6.36 33.37 -10.05
N ASP A 104 -5.06 33.64 -10.17
CA ASP A 104 -4.20 33.08 -11.21
C ASP A 104 -3.50 31.76 -10.80
N THR A 105 -3.71 31.31 -9.58
CA THR A 105 -3.07 30.09 -9.08
C THR A 105 -4.01 28.90 -9.24
N ALA A 106 -3.54 27.87 -9.95
CA ALA A 106 -4.23 26.58 -10.07
C ALA A 106 -3.52 25.50 -9.26
N MET A 107 -4.28 24.70 -8.54
CA MET A 107 -3.77 23.60 -7.73
C MET A 107 -4.73 22.42 -7.74
N ARG A 108 -4.22 21.25 -7.47
CA ARG A 108 -5.04 20.03 -7.24
C ARG A 108 -5.51 19.99 -5.80
N VAL A 109 -6.77 19.64 -5.57
CA VAL A 109 -7.37 19.45 -4.24
C VAL A 109 -8.09 18.12 -4.20
N GLU A 110 -7.95 17.42 -3.07
CA GLU A 110 -8.68 16.19 -2.82
C GLU A 110 -10.13 16.52 -2.49
N THR A 111 -11.04 15.84 -3.15
CA THR A 111 -12.47 16.20 -3.14
C THR A 111 -13.33 14.97 -2.92
N GLU A 112 -14.27 15.08 -2.00
CA GLU A 112 -15.35 14.10 -1.86
C GLU A 112 -16.64 14.65 -2.50
N MET A 113 -17.20 13.90 -3.45
CA MET A 113 -18.54 14.14 -4.00
C MET A 113 -19.55 13.34 -3.16
N VAL A 114 -20.40 14.04 -2.44
CA VAL A 114 -21.28 13.43 -1.44
C VAL A 114 -22.71 13.99 -1.53
N ASN A 115 -23.68 13.22 -1.09
CA ASN A 115 -25.04 13.75 -1.03
C ASN A 115 -25.25 14.64 0.21
N ALA A 116 -26.35 15.40 0.20
CA ALA A 116 -26.66 16.36 1.26
C ALA A 116 -26.75 15.72 2.68
N GLY A 117 -27.07 14.43 2.77
CA GLY A 117 -27.15 13.69 4.03
C GLY A 117 -25.82 13.31 4.67
N TYR A 118 -24.72 13.42 3.95
CA TYR A 118 -23.39 12.93 4.34
C TYR A 118 -22.91 13.44 5.71
N PHE A 119 -22.88 14.74 5.90
CA PHE A 119 -22.39 15.35 7.14
C PHE A 119 -23.27 14.98 8.34
N ARG A 120 -24.59 15.00 8.15
CA ARG A 120 -25.56 14.57 9.17
C ARG A 120 -25.37 13.09 9.53
N LEU A 121 -25.14 12.23 8.53
CA LEU A 121 -24.89 10.81 8.74
C LEU A 121 -23.60 10.58 9.53
N LEU A 122 -22.56 11.38 9.33
CA LEU A 122 -21.33 11.33 10.12
C LEU A 122 -21.44 12.03 11.47
N GLY A 123 -22.48 12.85 11.69
CA GLY A 123 -22.70 13.62 12.92
C GLY A 123 -21.73 14.78 13.08
N VAL A 124 -21.38 15.45 11.96
CA VAL A 124 -20.43 16.57 11.94
C VAL A 124 -21.11 17.81 11.36
N GLU A 125 -20.98 18.92 12.07
CA GLU A 125 -21.48 20.23 11.65
C GLU A 125 -20.34 21.13 11.16
N ALA A 126 -20.64 22.11 10.32
CA ALA A 126 -19.69 23.10 9.87
C ALA A 126 -19.23 24.00 11.03
N ALA A 127 -17.93 24.33 11.09
CA ALA A 127 -17.38 25.30 12.04
C ALA A 127 -17.74 26.74 11.69
N LEU A 128 -17.86 27.03 10.37
CA LEU A 128 -18.37 28.31 9.85
C LEU A 128 -19.39 28.02 8.75
N GLY A 129 -20.46 28.77 8.69
CA GLY A 129 -21.51 28.62 7.70
C GLY A 129 -22.36 27.36 7.92
N ARG A 130 -22.54 26.56 6.90
CA ARG A 130 -23.41 25.38 6.91
C ARG A 130 -22.90 24.26 6.00
N THR A 131 -23.45 23.07 6.15
CA THR A 131 -23.31 21.95 5.22
C THR A 131 -24.35 22.04 4.09
N PHE A 132 -24.40 21.03 3.23
CA PHE A 132 -25.35 21.01 2.10
C PHE A 132 -26.79 20.88 2.56
N ARG A 133 -27.71 21.55 1.83
CA ARG A 133 -29.14 21.40 1.94
C ARG A 133 -29.63 20.30 0.98
N SER A 134 -30.78 19.70 1.31
CA SER A 134 -31.34 18.64 0.45
C SER A 134 -31.62 19.10 -0.98
N ASP A 135 -32.14 20.32 -1.13
CA ASP A 135 -32.45 20.93 -2.43
C ASP A 135 -31.20 21.24 -3.28
N GLU A 136 -30.03 21.28 -2.66
CA GLU A 136 -28.74 21.52 -3.37
C GLU A 136 -28.19 20.26 -4.05
N ASP A 137 -28.70 19.07 -3.71
CA ASP A 137 -28.27 17.78 -4.27
C ASP A 137 -29.40 17.01 -4.99
N GLU A 138 -30.51 17.68 -5.36
CA GLU A 138 -31.64 17.03 -6.05
C GLU A 138 -31.53 17.10 -7.56
N VAL A 139 -31.08 18.23 -8.09
CA VAL A 139 -31.05 18.49 -9.52
C VAL A 139 -29.60 18.51 -10.02
N GLN A 140 -29.39 17.68 -11.03
CA GLN A 140 -28.08 17.52 -11.64
C GLN A 140 -27.50 18.86 -12.14
N ASP A 141 -26.25 19.14 -11.76
CA ASP A 141 -25.43 20.29 -12.17
C ASP A 141 -26.04 21.68 -11.88
N ARG A 142 -27.03 21.77 -10.99
CA ARG A 142 -27.72 23.03 -10.71
C ARG A 142 -27.03 23.88 -9.64
N ASN A 143 -26.68 23.28 -8.52
CA ASN A 143 -26.26 24.02 -7.32
C ASN A 143 -24.74 23.86 -7.10
N ALA A 144 -23.98 24.80 -7.65
CA ALA A 144 -22.52 24.81 -7.51
C ALA A 144 -22.10 25.43 -6.17
N VAL A 145 -22.25 24.66 -5.09
CA VAL A 145 -21.83 25.02 -3.73
C VAL A 145 -20.70 24.11 -3.26
N ALA A 146 -19.80 24.64 -2.42
CA ALA A 146 -18.70 23.89 -1.86
C ALA A 146 -18.59 24.10 -0.35
N VAL A 147 -18.20 23.05 0.36
CA VAL A 147 -17.74 23.08 1.75
C VAL A 147 -16.24 22.80 1.71
N ILE A 148 -15.45 23.56 2.47
CA ILE A 148 -13.99 23.44 2.45
C ILE A 148 -13.45 22.95 3.80
N SER A 149 -12.27 22.34 3.78
CA SER A 149 -11.58 21.89 4.99
C SER A 149 -11.01 23.08 5.76
N HIS A 150 -10.79 22.86 7.05
CA HIS A 150 -10.15 23.87 7.91
C HIS A 150 -8.70 24.17 7.43
N SER A 151 -7.99 23.16 6.98
CA SER A 151 -6.62 23.30 6.45
C SER A 151 -6.59 24.18 5.20
N LEU A 152 -7.45 23.90 4.21
CA LEU A 152 -7.54 24.69 2.99
C LEU A 152 -7.94 26.15 3.30
N TRP A 153 -8.91 26.35 4.21
CA TRP A 153 -9.34 27.67 4.65
C TRP A 153 -8.21 28.47 5.31
N ARG A 154 -7.44 27.84 6.20
CA ARG A 154 -6.32 28.51 6.88
C ARG A 154 -5.14 28.76 5.94
N ASP A 155 -4.74 27.73 5.20
CA ASP A 155 -3.45 27.74 4.47
C ASP A 155 -3.54 28.51 3.13
N ARG A 156 -4.73 28.62 2.53
CA ARG A 156 -4.95 29.29 1.23
C ARG A 156 -5.78 30.55 1.31
N PHE A 157 -6.63 30.66 2.31
CA PHE A 157 -7.49 31.84 2.51
C PHE A 157 -7.14 32.64 3.76
N GLY A 158 -6.02 32.29 4.46
CA GLY A 158 -5.53 33.04 5.62
C GLY A 158 -6.42 33.00 6.84
N GLY A 159 -7.39 32.07 6.90
CA GLY A 159 -8.37 32.00 7.99
C GLY A 159 -9.38 33.15 7.96
N ASP A 160 -9.63 33.75 6.79
CA ASP A 160 -10.57 34.84 6.59
C ASP A 160 -11.99 34.43 7.02
N ARG A 161 -12.60 35.19 7.94
CA ARG A 161 -13.96 34.90 8.42
C ARG A 161 -15.05 35.25 7.41
N ASP A 162 -14.73 36.10 6.44
CA ASP A 162 -15.64 36.52 5.37
C ASP A 162 -15.54 35.59 4.14
N ILE A 163 -15.02 34.37 4.34
CA ILE A 163 -14.86 33.35 3.30
C ILE A 163 -16.20 32.86 2.74
N LEU A 164 -17.27 32.92 3.52
CA LEU A 164 -18.60 32.50 3.11
C LEU A 164 -19.10 33.36 1.94
N GLN A 165 -19.75 32.74 0.98
CA GLN A 165 -20.20 33.33 -0.31
C GLN A 165 -19.06 33.69 -1.30
N ARG A 166 -17.80 33.50 -0.93
CA ARG A 166 -16.68 33.67 -1.87
C ARG A 166 -16.74 32.60 -2.97
N GLN A 167 -16.44 32.98 -4.19
CA GLN A 167 -16.38 32.06 -5.32
C GLN A 167 -14.99 31.48 -5.50
N ILE A 168 -14.94 30.19 -5.73
CA ILE A 168 -13.76 29.42 -6.16
C ILE A 168 -14.09 28.70 -7.46
N HIS A 169 -13.09 28.34 -8.26
CA HIS A 169 -13.34 27.57 -9.47
C HIS A 169 -12.82 26.14 -9.31
N LEU A 170 -13.72 25.17 -9.46
CA LEU A 170 -13.40 23.76 -9.48
C LEU A 170 -13.58 23.24 -10.90
N ASN A 171 -12.52 22.73 -11.53
CA ASN A 171 -12.51 22.35 -12.94
C ASN A 171 -13.11 23.44 -13.85
N ASP A 172 -12.71 24.71 -13.63
CA ASP A 172 -13.17 25.95 -14.31
C ASP A 172 -14.63 26.33 -14.08
N ARG A 173 -15.36 25.61 -13.26
CA ARG A 173 -16.74 25.95 -12.89
C ARG A 173 -16.75 26.72 -11.57
N PRO A 174 -17.48 27.86 -11.50
CA PRO A 174 -17.56 28.63 -10.25
C PRO A 174 -18.42 27.90 -9.20
N PHE A 175 -17.89 27.84 -7.98
CA PHE A 175 -18.56 27.30 -6.79
C PHE A 175 -18.57 28.33 -5.68
N THR A 176 -19.70 28.43 -5.00
CA THR A 176 -19.83 29.31 -3.81
C THR A 176 -19.50 28.54 -2.54
N ILE A 177 -18.56 29.04 -1.74
CA ILE A 177 -18.23 28.46 -0.44
C ILE A 177 -19.39 28.74 0.51
N VAL A 178 -20.02 27.66 1.04
CA VAL A 178 -21.15 27.75 1.98
C VAL A 178 -20.81 27.32 3.40
N GLY A 179 -19.64 26.68 3.59
CA GLY A 179 -19.20 26.26 4.90
C GLY A 179 -17.73 25.88 4.97
N VAL A 180 -17.21 25.90 6.19
CA VAL A 180 -15.87 25.43 6.55
C VAL A 180 -16.01 24.37 7.62
N MET A 181 -15.34 23.22 7.42
CA MET A 181 -15.40 22.09 8.37
C MET A 181 -14.49 22.32 9.58
N PRO A 182 -14.74 21.63 10.73
CA PRO A 182 -13.87 21.69 11.89
C PRO A 182 -12.45 21.16 11.62
N GLU A 183 -11.46 21.66 12.37
CA GLU A 183 -10.03 21.34 12.24
C GLU A 183 -9.72 19.83 12.21
N ARG A 184 -10.50 19.02 12.92
CA ARG A 184 -10.29 17.57 13.05
C ARG A 184 -11.05 16.73 12.05
N PHE A 185 -11.77 17.37 11.13
CA PHE A 185 -12.55 16.67 10.11
C PHE A 185 -11.92 16.86 8.73
N ALA A 186 -11.47 15.77 8.14
CA ALA A 186 -10.89 15.72 6.81
C ALA A 186 -11.56 14.66 5.94
N GLY A 187 -12.89 14.48 6.09
CA GLY A 187 -13.65 13.51 5.33
C GLY A 187 -13.48 12.06 5.80
N VAL A 188 -14.03 11.15 5.03
CA VAL A 188 -13.89 9.71 5.24
C VAL A 188 -12.58 9.19 4.66
N SER A 189 -12.05 9.84 3.63
CA SER A 189 -10.71 9.60 3.07
C SER A 189 -9.57 10.10 3.97
N PHE A 190 -9.88 10.98 4.95
CA PHE A 190 -8.95 11.62 5.90
C PHE A 190 -7.97 12.64 5.31
N ASP A 191 -8.16 13.04 4.06
CA ASP A 191 -7.32 14.03 3.36
C ASP A 191 -8.12 14.99 2.47
N THR A 192 -9.44 15.04 2.64
CA THR A 192 -10.33 15.86 1.82
C THR A 192 -10.14 17.36 2.08
N ASP A 193 -9.93 18.09 0.99
CA ASP A 193 -9.85 19.55 1.01
C ASP A 193 -11.19 20.22 0.74
N VAL A 194 -12.00 19.62 -0.16
CA VAL A 194 -13.27 20.21 -0.64
C VAL A 194 -14.35 19.14 -0.72
N TRP A 195 -15.56 19.47 -0.31
CA TRP A 195 -16.76 18.68 -0.56
C TRP A 195 -17.66 19.39 -1.55
N VAL A 196 -18.26 18.64 -2.48
CA VAL A 196 -19.23 19.14 -3.45
C VAL A 196 -20.45 18.20 -3.49
N PRO A 197 -21.65 18.70 -3.83
CA PRO A 197 -22.83 17.86 -3.98
C PRO A 197 -22.63 16.75 -5.03
N SER A 198 -23.10 15.54 -4.73
CA SER A 198 -22.93 14.39 -5.62
C SER A 198 -23.56 14.58 -7.00
N MET A 199 -24.58 15.43 -7.09
CA MET A 199 -25.23 15.79 -8.36
C MET A 199 -24.40 16.71 -9.25
N MET A 200 -23.25 17.22 -8.80
CA MET A 200 -22.32 18.00 -9.65
C MET A 200 -21.47 17.08 -10.56
N VAL A 201 -22.12 16.12 -11.18
CA VAL A 201 -21.53 14.98 -11.90
C VAL A 201 -20.66 15.40 -13.08
N SER A 202 -21.02 16.50 -13.76
CA SER A 202 -20.27 17.03 -14.92
C SER A 202 -18.83 17.43 -14.58
N LEU A 203 -18.50 17.59 -13.30
CA LEU A 203 -17.11 17.84 -12.87
C LEU A 203 -16.20 16.65 -13.20
N THR A 204 -16.72 15.44 -13.09
CA THR A 204 -15.93 14.23 -13.16
C THR A 204 -16.36 13.23 -14.23
N SER A 205 -17.64 13.23 -14.60
CA SER A 205 -18.23 12.21 -15.44
C SER A 205 -19.23 12.79 -16.47
N ALA A 206 -19.64 11.98 -17.42
CA ALA A 206 -20.70 12.37 -18.34
C ALA A 206 -22.04 12.48 -17.60
N PRO A 207 -22.91 13.44 -17.94
CA PRO A 207 -24.21 13.62 -17.31
C PRO A 207 -25.10 12.37 -17.30
N THR A 208 -24.93 11.49 -18.28
CA THR A 208 -25.73 10.26 -18.44
C THR A 208 -25.49 9.21 -17.35
N VAL A 209 -24.40 9.30 -16.57
CA VAL A 209 -24.06 8.29 -15.54
C VAL A 209 -25.07 8.24 -14.41
N VAL A 210 -25.77 9.34 -14.11
CA VAL A 210 -26.82 9.39 -13.06
C VAL A 210 -27.94 8.41 -13.33
N ARG A 211 -28.23 8.10 -14.60
CA ARG A 211 -29.27 7.15 -15.02
C ARG A 211 -28.70 5.79 -15.46
N ASN A 212 -27.39 5.66 -15.57
CA ASN A 212 -26.74 4.47 -16.11
C ASN A 212 -26.39 3.45 -15.01
N ARG A 213 -27.14 2.33 -14.98
CA ARG A 213 -26.89 1.23 -14.03
C ARG A 213 -25.61 0.43 -14.32
N ASN A 214 -25.04 0.55 -15.51
CA ASN A 214 -23.84 -0.20 -15.90
C ASN A 214 -22.53 0.51 -15.55
N THR A 215 -22.57 1.81 -15.25
CA THR A 215 -21.39 2.58 -14.84
C THR A 215 -21.30 2.58 -13.33
N ARG A 216 -20.31 1.86 -12.79
CA ARG A 216 -20.16 1.56 -11.37
C ARG A 216 -18.75 1.88 -10.88
N TRP A 217 -18.66 2.75 -9.91
CA TRP A 217 -17.42 3.09 -9.20
C TRP A 217 -17.71 3.63 -7.79
N LEU A 218 -18.96 3.99 -7.52
CA LEU A 218 -19.37 4.67 -6.31
C LEU A 218 -19.31 3.72 -5.11
N GLY A 219 -18.83 4.25 -3.99
CA GLY A 219 -19.08 3.71 -2.67
C GLY A 219 -20.32 4.31 -2.04
N ALA A 220 -20.76 3.76 -0.93
CA ALA A 220 -21.76 4.39 -0.09
C ALA A 220 -21.45 4.16 1.39
N ILE A 221 -21.84 5.14 2.21
CA ILE A 221 -21.68 5.07 3.66
C ILE A 221 -23.08 4.98 4.26
N GLY A 222 -23.29 4.00 5.13
CA GLY A 222 -24.56 3.82 5.82
C GLY A 222 -24.42 3.90 7.34
N ARG A 223 -25.48 4.28 8.04
CA ARG A 223 -25.58 4.16 9.49
C ARG A 223 -26.55 3.04 9.83
N VAL A 224 -26.10 2.00 10.51
CA VAL A 224 -26.94 0.91 10.98
C VAL A 224 -27.85 1.39 12.09
N LYS A 225 -29.14 1.03 12.06
CA LYS A 225 -30.13 1.36 13.09
C LYS A 225 -29.68 0.86 14.46
N ALA A 226 -30.08 1.56 15.51
CA ALA A 226 -29.80 1.14 16.88
C ALA A 226 -30.33 -0.28 17.15
N GLY A 227 -29.50 -1.11 17.79
CA GLY A 227 -29.83 -2.52 18.08
C GLY A 227 -29.75 -3.49 16.88
N VAL A 228 -29.46 -3.02 15.68
CA VAL A 228 -29.26 -3.87 14.49
C VAL A 228 -27.78 -4.24 14.36
N THR A 229 -27.50 -5.52 14.12
CA THR A 229 -26.13 -5.99 13.88
C THR A 229 -25.74 -5.80 12.41
N ARG A 230 -24.42 -5.65 12.14
CA ARG A 230 -23.87 -5.60 10.78
C ARG A 230 -24.26 -6.83 9.94
N ALA A 231 -24.28 -8.02 10.55
CA ALA A 231 -24.72 -9.25 9.87
C ALA A 231 -26.17 -9.15 9.40
N ARG A 232 -27.06 -8.52 10.19
CA ARG A 232 -28.44 -8.30 9.80
C ARG A 232 -28.55 -7.28 8.67
N ALA A 233 -27.73 -6.22 8.68
CA ALA A 233 -27.67 -5.25 7.59
C ALA A 233 -27.14 -5.92 6.29
N GLN A 234 -26.13 -6.79 6.38
CA GLN A 234 -25.64 -7.57 5.25
C GLN A 234 -26.72 -8.46 4.65
N TYR A 235 -27.51 -9.14 5.49
CA TYR A 235 -28.60 -9.99 5.03
C TYR A 235 -29.68 -9.17 4.31
N ASP A 236 -30.09 -8.03 4.88
CA ASP A 236 -31.09 -7.14 4.28
C ASP A 236 -30.64 -6.57 2.93
N LEU A 237 -29.41 -6.09 2.83
CA LEU A 237 -28.86 -5.59 1.56
C LEU A 237 -28.63 -6.71 0.53
N SER A 238 -28.38 -7.94 0.97
CA SER A 238 -28.34 -9.09 0.06
C SER A 238 -29.73 -9.39 -0.51
N ARG A 239 -30.79 -9.22 0.29
CA ARG A 239 -32.19 -9.28 -0.17
C ARG A 239 -32.49 -8.18 -1.19
N VAL A 240 -32.05 -6.94 -0.92
CA VAL A 240 -32.20 -5.83 -1.88
C VAL A 240 -31.50 -6.14 -3.19
N ALA A 241 -30.26 -6.68 -3.13
CA ALA A 241 -29.52 -7.06 -4.33
C ALA A 241 -30.24 -8.14 -5.16
N ALA A 242 -30.86 -9.14 -4.53
CA ALA A 242 -31.64 -10.16 -5.21
C ALA A 242 -32.88 -9.56 -5.91
N ILE A 243 -33.57 -8.63 -5.26
CA ILE A 243 -34.69 -7.92 -5.90
C ILE A 243 -34.24 -7.08 -7.11
N LEU A 244 -33.05 -6.46 -7.01
CA LEU A 244 -32.49 -5.68 -8.12
C LEU A 244 -32.02 -6.58 -9.27
N GLU A 245 -31.54 -7.79 -9.01
CA GLU A 245 -31.23 -8.78 -10.03
C GLU A 245 -32.49 -9.22 -10.79
N GLU A 246 -33.59 -9.45 -10.08
CA GLU A 246 -34.87 -9.80 -10.68
C GLU A 246 -35.45 -8.64 -11.54
N ARG A 247 -35.40 -7.40 -11.02
CA ARG A 247 -35.96 -6.22 -11.73
C ARG A 247 -35.10 -5.72 -12.89
N HIS A 248 -33.79 -5.91 -12.80
CA HIS A 248 -32.79 -5.39 -13.74
C HIS A 248 -31.78 -6.47 -14.13
N PRO A 249 -32.18 -7.60 -14.72
CA PRO A 249 -31.29 -8.74 -14.98
C PRO A 249 -30.14 -8.40 -15.93
N GLU A 250 -30.31 -7.48 -16.86
CA GLU A 250 -29.31 -7.02 -17.81
C GLU A 250 -28.14 -6.24 -17.16
N SER A 251 -28.37 -5.62 -15.99
CA SER A 251 -27.35 -4.82 -15.29
C SER A 251 -26.93 -5.40 -13.96
N ASN A 252 -27.80 -6.17 -13.28
CA ASN A 252 -27.60 -6.61 -11.90
C ASN A 252 -27.37 -8.13 -11.74
N ARG A 253 -27.22 -8.88 -12.85
CA ARG A 253 -26.98 -10.32 -12.80
C ARG A 253 -25.70 -10.66 -12.03
N GLN A 254 -25.80 -11.59 -11.07
CA GLN A 254 -24.71 -12.03 -10.18
C GLN A 254 -24.06 -10.88 -9.40
N ARG A 255 -24.85 -9.87 -9.03
CA ARG A 255 -24.39 -8.74 -8.26
C ARG A 255 -24.91 -8.78 -6.84
N GLY A 256 -24.11 -8.25 -5.94
CA GLY A 256 -24.42 -8.17 -4.52
C GLY A 256 -23.90 -6.88 -3.91
N VAL A 257 -24.15 -6.73 -2.62
CA VAL A 257 -23.62 -5.65 -1.80
C VAL A 257 -22.83 -6.26 -0.65
N GLN A 258 -21.65 -5.75 -0.39
CA GLN A 258 -20.86 -6.08 0.78
C GLN A 258 -20.97 -4.96 1.80
N VAL A 259 -21.17 -5.32 3.06
CA VAL A 259 -21.32 -4.40 4.19
C VAL A 259 -20.13 -4.57 5.13
N ASP A 260 -19.18 -3.66 5.07
CA ASP A 260 -18.03 -3.64 5.96
C ASP A 260 -18.16 -2.56 7.01
N GLY A 261 -17.60 -2.76 8.21
CA GLY A 261 -17.45 -1.66 9.15
C GLY A 261 -16.56 -0.58 8.52
N LEU A 262 -16.91 0.71 8.71
CA LEU A 262 -16.20 1.82 8.08
C LEU A 262 -14.67 1.72 8.29
N ARG A 263 -14.24 1.45 9.51
CA ARG A 263 -12.81 1.21 9.82
C ARG A 263 -12.22 0.04 9.02
N GLN A 264 -12.96 -1.07 8.89
CA GLN A 264 -12.48 -2.26 8.19
C GLN A 264 -12.32 -2.00 6.70
N ALA A 265 -13.20 -1.20 6.09
CA ALA A 265 -13.13 -0.85 4.67
C ALA A 265 -11.84 -0.09 4.33
N PHE A 266 -11.40 0.82 5.20
CA PHE A 266 -10.19 1.63 4.96
C PHE A 266 -8.88 0.99 5.46
N ILE A 267 -8.93 0.15 6.51
CA ILE A 267 -7.72 -0.44 7.11
C ILE A 267 -7.47 -1.87 6.62
N GLY A 268 -8.46 -2.55 6.04
CA GLY A 268 -8.50 -3.95 5.61
C GLY A 268 -7.16 -4.71 5.63
N ASN A 269 -6.34 -4.54 4.63
CA ASN A 269 -5.08 -5.27 4.47
C ASN A 269 -3.96 -4.85 5.46
N THR A 270 -4.00 -3.62 5.96
CA THR A 270 -2.99 -3.09 6.90
C THR A 270 -3.11 -3.74 8.28
N ARG A 271 -4.31 -4.21 8.67
CA ARG A 271 -4.54 -4.86 9.96
C ARG A 271 -3.63 -6.08 10.17
N THR A 272 -3.55 -6.95 9.18
CA THR A 272 -2.73 -8.18 9.28
C THR A 272 -1.26 -7.83 9.45
N LEU A 273 -0.75 -6.86 8.70
CA LEU A 273 0.62 -6.38 8.81
C LEU A 273 0.91 -5.82 10.21
N VAL A 274 0.05 -4.93 10.72
CA VAL A 274 0.22 -4.30 12.04
C VAL A 274 0.18 -5.35 13.16
N VAL A 275 -0.77 -6.29 13.12
CA VAL A 275 -0.87 -7.37 14.11
C VAL A 275 0.35 -8.29 14.06
N SER A 276 0.86 -8.61 12.87
CA SER A 276 2.06 -9.45 12.71
C SER A 276 3.31 -8.76 13.27
N LEU A 277 3.48 -7.47 12.97
CA LEU A 277 4.57 -6.65 13.50
C LEU A 277 4.50 -6.54 15.04
N PHE A 278 3.32 -6.32 15.58
CA PHE A 278 3.10 -6.28 17.02
C PHE A 278 3.44 -7.63 17.68
N GLY A 279 3.03 -8.75 17.08
CA GLY A 279 3.40 -10.09 17.53
C GLY A 279 4.91 -10.30 17.56
N ALA A 280 5.63 -9.85 16.53
CA ALA A 280 7.09 -9.92 16.47
C ALA A 280 7.75 -9.09 17.60
N VAL A 281 7.22 -7.91 17.91
CA VAL A 281 7.72 -7.06 19.01
C VAL A 281 7.46 -7.68 20.37
N VAL A 282 6.30 -8.31 20.58
CA VAL A 282 6.01 -9.03 21.83
C VAL A 282 6.98 -10.20 22.01
N LEU A 283 7.25 -10.98 20.98
CA LEU A 283 8.26 -12.04 21.02
C LEU A 283 9.66 -11.51 21.34
N PHE A 284 10.02 -10.39 20.71
CA PHE A 284 11.29 -9.70 21.00
C PHE A 284 11.38 -9.27 22.47
N LEU A 285 10.31 -8.72 23.04
CA LEU A 285 10.27 -8.33 24.45
C LEU A 285 10.41 -9.55 25.39
N VAL A 286 9.77 -10.68 25.05
CA VAL A 286 9.91 -11.92 25.81
C VAL A 286 11.37 -12.40 25.82
N VAL A 287 12.05 -12.35 24.66
CA VAL A 287 13.50 -12.69 24.56
C VAL A 287 14.33 -11.71 25.38
N ALA A 288 14.03 -10.41 25.33
CA ALA A 288 14.74 -9.40 26.14
C ALA A 288 14.58 -9.66 27.64
N CYS A 289 13.37 -9.96 28.11
CA CYS A 289 13.10 -10.29 29.51
C CYS A 289 13.81 -11.58 29.95
N ALA A 290 13.78 -12.62 29.13
CA ALA A 290 14.50 -13.88 29.40
C ALA A 290 16.01 -13.66 29.49
N ASN A 291 16.58 -12.81 28.62
CA ASN A 291 18.00 -12.48 28.68
C ASN A 291 18.38 -11.65 29.91
N VAL A 292 17.56 -10.68 30.31
CA VAL A 292 17.79 -9.94 31.55
C VAL A 292 17.72 -10.88 32.76
N ALA A 293 16.76 -11.80 32.80
CA ALA A 293 16.66 -12.83 33.85
C ALA A 293 17.92 -13.72 33.88
N SER A 294 18.37 -14.20 32.71
CA SER A 294 19.59 -15.01 32.59
C SER A 294 20.85 -14.26 33.03
N LEU A 295 20.96 -12.99 32.66
CA LEU A 295 22.06 -12.10 33.09
C LEU A 295 22.02 -11.83 34.60
N GLN A 296 20.85 -11.73 35.22
CA GLN A 296 20.70 -11.58 36.67
C GLN A 296 21.14 -12.86 37.39
N LEU A 297 20.77 -14.04 36.90
CA LEU A 297 21.21 -15.33 37.42
C LEU A 297 22.72 -15.50 37.27
N ALA A 298 23.30 -15.11 36.14
CA ALA A 298 24.75 -15.16 35.89
C ALA A 298 25.52 -14.18 36.80
N ARG A 299 24.91 -13.09 37.29
CA ARG A 299 25.59 -12.11 38.16
C ARG A 299 25.82 -12.61 39.56
N ALA A 300 25.04 -13.56 40.04
CA ALA A 300 25.19 -14.10 41.39
C ALA A 300 26.54 -14.79 41.62
N SER A 301 27.35 -15.06 40.59
CA SER A 301 28.56 -15.84 40.68
C SER A 301 29.79 -15.38 39.85
N GLY A 302 30.01 -14.09 39.60
CA GLY A 302 31.37 -13.67 39.25
C GLY A 302 31.63 -12.98 37.89
N ARG A 303 32.50 -11.97 38.05
CA ARG A 303 32.96 -10.97 37.07
C ARG A 303 33.80 -11.54 35.92
N THR A 304 33.63 -11.05 34.69
CA THR A 304 34.62 -10.28 33.86
C THR A 304 34.30 -10.30 32.35
N ARG A 305 34.30 -9.10 31.79
CA ARG A 305 34.85 -8.51 30.55
C ARG A 305 34.59 -9.19 29.17
N GLU A 306 33.88 -8.49 28.37
CA GLU A 306 34.12 -7.60 27.20
C GLU A 306 34.68 -8.28 25.93
N LEU A 307 33.90 -8.18 24.84
CA LEU A 307 34.32 -7.55 23.60
C LEU A 307 33.28 -7.69 22.47
N ALA A 308 33.01 -6.56 21.89
CA ALA A 308 32.21 -6.36 20.70
C ALA A 308 32.85 -7.02 19.47
N VAL A 309 32.05 -7.56 18.60
CA VAL A 309 32.48 -7.82 17.23
C VAL A 309 31.46 -7.23 16.26
N ARG A 310 31.98 -6.35 15.46
CA ARG A 310 31.35 -5.78 14.27
C ARG A 310 31.11 -6.88 13.24
N LEU A 311 29.94 -6.88 12.64
CA LEU A 311 29.79 -7.47 11.32
C LEU A 311 28.74 -6.69 10.51
N ALA A 312 29.27 -5.92 9.58
CA ALA A 312 28.54 -5.40 8.44
C ALA A 312 28.13 -6.58 7.54
N LEU A 313 26.85 -6.76 7.35
CA LEU A 313 26.35 -7.67 6.34
C LEU A 313 25.68 -6.88 5.24
N GLY A 314 26.35 -6.87 4.09
CA GLY A 314 25.81 -6.36 2.86
C GLY A 314 24.58 -7.16 2.44
N ALA A 315 23.43 -6.55 2.54
CA ALA A 315 22.24 -7.07 1.91
C ALA A 315 22.37 -6.90 0.40
N ARG A 316 22.43 -7.99 -0.34
CA ARG A 316 22.30 -7.97 -1.79
C ARG A 316 20.93 -7.43 -2.16
N ARG A 317 20.90 -6.41 -3.00
CA ARG A 317 19.67 -5.91 -3.62
C ARG A 317 19.09 -7.01 -4.49
N TYR A 318 17.93 -7.54 -4.12
CA TYR A 318 17.13 -8.35 -5.03
C TYR A 318 16.53 -7.43 -6.08
N HIS A 319 16.87 -7.66 -7.34
CA HIS A 319 16.21 -7.01 -8.47
C HIS A 319 14.86 -7.72 -8.67
N VAL A 320 13.77 -6.97 -8.48
CA VAL A 320 12.42 -7.43 -8.85
C VAL A 320 12.29 -7.17 -10.35
N ASP A 321 12.09 -8.22 -11.14
CA ASP A 321 11.80 -8.11 -12.57
C ASP A 321 10.40 -7.50 -12.75
N ILE A 322 10.34 -6.24 -13.18
CA ILE A 322 9.09 -5.48 -13.42
C ILE A 322 8.69 -5.44 -14.89
N ALA A 323 9.55 -5.98 -15.77
CA ALA A 323 9.39 -6.10 -17.23
C ALA A 323 9.15 -4.77 -17.98
N PHE A 324 9.53 -3.65 -17.40
CA PHE A 324 9.73 -2.35 -18.05
C PHE A 324 10.89 -1.63 -17.36
N ASP A 325 11.43 -0.58 -18.02
CA ASP A 325 12.53 0.20 -17.44
C ASP A 325 12.03 1.54 -16.87
N PRO A 326 11.96 1.70 -15.54
CA PRO A 326 11.58 2.97 -14.91
C PRO A 326 12.71 4.00 -14.90
N ALA A 327 13.96 3.59 -15.17
CA ALA A 327 15.10 4.48 -15.11
C ALA A 327 14.98 5.58 -16.16
N HIS A 328 15.38 6.77 -15.81
CA HIS A 328 15.34 7.95 -16.68
C HIS A 328 13.93 8.35 -17.18
N VAL A 329 12.85 7.89 -16.55
CA VAL A 329 11.47 8.29 -16.86
C VAL A 329 10.94 9.22 -15.80
N MET A 330 10.56 10.43 -16.20
CA MET A 330 9.77 11.35 -15.38
C MET A 330 8.29 11.12 -15.65
N ALA A 331 7.51 10.95 -14.59
CA ALA A 331 6.07 10.89 -14.65
C ALA A 331 5.46 12.21 -14.17
N ALA A 332 4.37 12.61 -14.77
CA ALA A 332 3.57 13.76 -14.35
C ALA A 332 2.10 13.48 -14.62
N ARG A 333 1.21 14.18 -13.92
CA ARG A 333 -0.23 14.05 -14.08
C ARG A 333 -0.88 15.40 -14.38
N MET A 334 -1.97 15.36 -15.12
CA MET A 334 -2.84 16.50 -15.35
C MET A 334 -4.26 16.03 -15.70
N THR A 335 -5.23 16.90 -15.47
CA THR A 335 -6.63 16.65 -15.84
C THR A 335 -7.14 17.78 -16.72
N LEU A 336 -7.68 17.44 -17.88
CA LEU A 336 -8.30 18.37 -18.81
C LEU A 336 -9.76 18.62 -18.40
N PRO A 337 -10.17 19.87 -18.10
CA PRO A 337 -11.55 20.18 -17.80
C PRO A 337 -12.48 19.84 -18.97
N ALA A 338 -13.50 19.03 -18.71
CA ALA A 338 -14.46 18.58 -19.74
C ALA A 338 -15.23 19.74 -20.38
N SER A 339 -15.37 20.85 -19.65
CA SER A 339 -16.00 22.08 -20.12
C SER A 339 -15.25 22.78 -21.25
N ARG A 340 -13.91 22.61 -21.32
CA ARG A 340 -13.06 23.25 -22.35
C ARG A 340 -12.52 22.30 -23.41
N TYR A 341 -12.41 21.03 -23.07
CA TYR A 341 -11.74 20.03 -23.92
C TYR A 341 -12.73 18.97 -24.37
N ALA A 342 -13.33 19.15 -25.54
CA ALA A 342 -14.06 18.09 -26.25
C ALA A 342 -13.09 16.93 -26.61
N PRO A 343 -13.57 15.74 -26.91
CA PRO A 343 -12.73 14.58 -27.22
C PRO A 343 -11.66 14.86 -28.27
N GLU A 344 -12.00 15.56 -29.35
CA GLU A 344 -11.08 15.89 -30.44
C GLU A 344 -10.00 16.87 -29.98
N GLN A 345 -10.36 17.81 -29.11
CA GLN A 345 -9.42 18.77 -28.52
C GLN A 345 -8.44 18.12 -27.56
N ARG A 346 -8.85 17.04 -26.86
CA ARG A 346 -7.94 16.24 -26.02
C ARG A 346 -6.88 15.55 -26.84
N VAL A 347 -7.23 15.01 -28.02
CA VAL A 347 -6.28 14.42 -28.95
C VAL A 347 -5.25 15.45 -29.43
N GLN A 348 -5.74 16.60 -29.87
CA GLN A 348 -4.87 17.72 -30.31
C GLN A 348 -3.97 18.23 -29.18
N PHE A 349 -4.50 18.29 -27.95
CA PHE A 349 -3.72 18.66 -26.78
C PHE A 349 -2.60 17.65 -26.52
N ALA A 350 -2.92 16.34 -26.50
CA ALA A 350 -1.93 15.30 -26.27
C ALA A 350 -0.82 15.29 -27.33
N GLN A 351 -1.17 15.52 -28.59
CA GLN A 351 -0.21 15.63 -29.70
C GLN A 351 0.74 16.83 -29.51
N ARG A 352 0.18 18.03 -29.33
CA ARG A 352 0.98 19.25 -29.08
C ARG A 352 1.87 19.13 -27.83
N LEU A 353 1.32 18.51 -26.78
CA LEU A 353 2.09 18.28 -25.56
C LEU A 353 3.26 17.33 -25.81
N THR A 354 3.03 16.24 -26.51
CA THR A 354 4.07 15.24 -26.80
C THR A 354 5.18 15.84 -27.70
N GLU A 355 4.80 16.65 -28.69
CA GLU A 355 5.73 17.38 -29.55
C GLU A 355 6.58 18.36 -28.71
N ARG A 356 5.94 19.17 -27.89
CA ARG A 356 6.62 20.15 -27.05
C ARG A 356 7.58 19.53 -26.03
N LEU A 357 7.20 18.39 -25.46
CA LEU A 357 8.06 17.66 -24.53
C LEU A 357 9.29 17.07 -25.22
N ARG A 358 9.18 16.68 -26.49
CA ARG A 358 10.32 16.19 -27.29
C ARG A 358 11.32 17.28 -27.67
N GLU A 359 10.89 18.55 -27.69
CA GLU A 359 11.78 19.70 -27.92
C GLU A 359 12.72 19.99 -26.75
N ILE A 360 12.42 19.46 -25.55
CA ILE A 360 13.27 19.64 -24.37
C ILE A 360 14.62 18.94 -24.58
N PRO A 361 15.77 19.65 -24.43
CA PRO A 361 17.07 19.04 -24.55
C PRO A 361 17.25 17.82 -23.63
N GLY A 362 17.73 16.71 -24.17
CA GLY A 362 17.95 15.49 -23.41
C GLY A 362 16.75 14.52 -23.37
N VAL A 363 15.58 14.89 -23.87
CA VAL A 363 14.44 13.98 -24.03
C VAL A 363 14.71 13.03 -25.18
N SER A 364 14.47 11.76 -24.98
CA SER A 364 14.54 10.70 -26.00
C SER A 364 13.16 10.28 -26.48
N SER A 365 12.16 10.26 -25.59
CA SER A 365 10.77 9.92 -25.90
C SER A 365 9.83 10.59 -24.92
N ALA A 366 8.65 10.99 -25.40
CA ALA A 366 7.57 11.50 -24.57
C ALA A 366 6.25 10.85 -24.98
N ALA A 367 5.43 10.48 -24.01
CA ALA A 367 4.17 9.80 -24.24
C ALA A 367 3.10 10.29 -23.27
N VAL A 368 1.85 10.18 -23.70
CA VAL A 368 0.66 10.40 -22.88
C VAL A 368 -0.11 9.09 -22.77
N ALA A 369 -0.57 8.80 -21.57
CA ALA A 369 -1.37 7.62 -21.25
C ALA A 369 -2.48 8.01 -20.26
N THR A 370 -3.46 7.13 -20.06
CA THR A 370 -4.45 7.28 -18.98
C THR A 370 -3.98 6.63 -17.67
N SER A 371 -2.95 5.79 -17.76
CA SER A 371 -2.32 5.17 -16.59
C SER A 371 -0.86 4.84 -16.88
N LEU A 372 0.03 5.18 -15.95
CA LEU A 372 1.43 4.73 -15.94
C LEU A 372 1.64 3.69 -14.84
N PRO A 373 2.70 2.87 -14.93
CA PRO A 373 2.99 1.88 -13.90
C PRO A 373 3.15 2.53 -12.51
N PHE A 374 2.47 1.96 -11.50
CA PHE A 374 2.57 2.35 -10.09
C PHE A 374 2.16 3.78 -9.75
N THR A 375 1.47 4.46 -10.62
CA THR A 375 0.98 5.82 -10.36
C THR A 375 -0.39 5.85 -9.63
N GLY A 376 -1.01 4.68 -9.44
CA GLY A 376 -2.26 4.53 -8.67
C GLY A 376 -3.53 4.69 -9.51
N ASN A 377 -3.44 5.13 -10.76
CA ASN A 377 -4.61 5.21 -11.63
C ASN A 377 -4.84 3.88 -12.37
N SER A 378 -6.04 3.33 -12.29
CA SER A 378 -6.38 2.09 -13.00
C SER A 378 -7.87 2.05 -13.36
N ASN A 379 -8.16 2.04 -14.66
CA ASN A 379 -9.50 1.99 -15.18
C ASN A 379 -9.88 0.55 -15.58
N ALA A 380 -10.71 -0.11 -14.77
CA ALA A 380 -11.18 -1.45 -15.09
C ALA A 380 -12.50 -1.41 -15.87
N SER A 381 -12.64 -2.31 -16.84
CA SER A 381 -13.84 -2.49 -17.66
C SER A 381 -14.05 -3.98 -17.94
N THR A 382 -15.08 -4.31 -18.73
CA THR A 382 -15.38 -5.67 -19.14
C THR A 382 -15.27 -5.82 -20.66
N LEU A 383 -14.86 -6.98 -21.12
CA LEU A 383 -14.83 -7.36 -22.53
C LEU A 383 -15.30 -8.80 -22.72
N SER A 384 -15.69 -9.13 -23.92
CA SER A 384 -15.91 -10.50 -24.40
C SER A 384 -15.19 -10.73 -25.72
N VAL A 385 -14.92 -11.98 -26.04
CA VAL A 385 -14.38 -12.36 -27.37
C VAL A 385 -15.51 -12.29 -28.40
N ASP A 386 -15.26 -11.69 -29.55
CA ASP A 386 -16.25 -11.60 -30.62
C ASP A 386 -16.65 -13.01 -31.12
N GLY A 387 -17.94 -13.26 -31.21
CA GLY A 387 -18.49 -14.58 -31.59
C GLY A 387 -18.73 -15.55 -30.43
N GLN A 388 -18.39 -15.20 -29.18
CA GLN A 388 -18.74 -15.98 -27.99
C GLN A 388 -19.95 -15.33 -27.28
N ALA A 389 -21.09 -16.02 -27.35
CA ALA A 389 -22.37 -15.49 -26.85
C ALA A 389 -22.61 -15.73 -25.33
N ASP A 390 -21.74 -16.49 -24.65
CA ASP A 390 -21.96 -16.89 -23.27
C ASP A 390 -21.65 -15.77 -22.25
N ALA A 391 -22.56 -15.57 -21.31
CA ALA A 391 -22.40 -14.62 -20.23
C ALA A 391 -21.18 -14.90 -19.33
N GLU A 392 -20.65 -16.14 -19.35
CA GLU A 392 -19.42 -16.55 -18.67
C GLU A 392 -18.14 -16.06 -19.40
N ALA A 393 -18.26 -15.66 -20.66
CA ALA A 393 -17.16 -15.16 -21.48
C ALA A 393 -16.79 -13.69 -21.18
N VAL A 394 -17.58 -12.98 -20.35
CA VAL A 394 -17.29 -11.58 -19.99
C VAL A 394 -16.14 -11.53 -18.99
N GLN A 395 -15.01 -11.00 -19.43
CA GLN A 395 -13.80 -10.88 -18.60
C GLN A 395 -13.53 -9.45 -18.19
N ARG A 396 -13.01 -9.26 -16.98
CA ARG A 396 -12.46 -7.98 -16.51
C ARG A 396 -11.11 -7.74 -17.16
N TYR A 397 -10.89 -6.51 -17.59
CA TYR A 397 -9.59 -6.03 -18.06
C TYR A 397 -9.32 -4.62 -17.56
N TYR A 398 -8.05 -4.22 -17.58
CA TYR A 398 -7.66 -2.85 -17.34
C TYR A 398 -7.44 -2.12 -18.66
N ARG A 399 -8.09 -0.97 -18.75
CA ARG A 399 -8.05 -0.11 -19.94
C ARG A 399 -6.98 0.96 -19.78
N ASN A 400 -6.16 1.13 -20.82
CA ASN A 400 -5.21 2.22 -20.92
C ASN A 400 -5.25 2.82 -22.33
N SER A 401 -5.58 4.11 -22.45
CA SER A 401 -5.51 4.83 -23.72
C SER A 401 -4.15 5.49 -23.82
N VAL A 402 -3.42 5.26 -24.89
CA VAL A 402 -1.99 5.58 -24.99
C VAL A 402 -1.63 6.22 -26.33
N THR A 403 -0.66 7.12 -26.33
CA THR A 403 -0.02 7.58 -27.57
C THR A 403 0.94 6.52 -28.08
N PRO A 404 1.28 6.49 -29.39
CA PRO A 404 2.11 5.43 -29.99
C PRO A 404 3.45 5.21 -29.29
N GLU A 405 4.00 6.23 -28.68
CA GLU A 405 5.33 6.23 -28.06
C GLU A 405 5.39 5.61 -26.67
N LEU A 406 4.27 5.25 -26.04
CA LEU A 406 4.29 4.76 -24.67
C LEU A 406 5.19 3.54 -24.48
N PHE A 407 5.08 2.58 -25.39
CA PHE A 407 5.84 1.32 -25.28
C PHE A 407 7.35 1.58 -25.41
N SER A 408 7.76 2.49 -26.29
CA SER A 408 9.16 2.91 -26.42
C SER A 408 9.63 3.73 -25.22
N ALA A 409 8.78 4.63 -24.68
CA ALA A 409 9.09 5.43 -23.50
C ALA A 409 9.30 4.57 -22.25
N LEU A 410 8.54 3.50 -22.08
CA LEU A 410 8.67 2.56 -20.97
C LEU A 410 9.57 1.36 -21.29
N GLN A 411 10.07 1.23 -22.54
CA GLN A 411 10.82 0.07 -23.04
C GLN A 411 10.06 -1.25 -22.88
N VAL A 412 8.73 -1.21 -23.03
CA VAL A 412 7.90 -2.42 -23.08
C VAL A 412 7.98 -3.02 -24.48
N ARG A 413 8.38 -4.29 -24.54
CA ARG A 413 8.60 -4.96 -25.82
C ARG A 413 7.28 -5.39 -26.48
N VAL A 414 7.10 -5.08 -27.76
CA VAL A 414 6.07 -5.69 -28.61
C VAL A 414 6.54 -7.09 -28.99
N VAL A 415 5.77 -8.10 -28.59
CA VAL A 415 6.12 -9.53 -28.75
C VAL A 415 5.59 -10.08 -30.08
N ARG A 416 4.38 -9.65 -30.47
CA ARG A 416 3.73 -10.06 -31.71
C ARG A 416 2.95 -8.90 -32.32
N GLY A 417 2.75 -8.93 -33.65
CA GLY A 417 2.03 -7.88 -34.35
C GLY A 417 2.79 -6.56 -34.40
N ARG A 418 2.09 -5.42 -34.28
CA ARG A 418 2.65 -4.07 -34.36
C ARG A 418 2.27 -3.19 -33.17
N ALA A 419 3.05 -2.17 -32.93
CA ALA A 419 2.67 -1.05 -32.05
C ALA A 419 1.62 -0.16 -32.74
N PHE A 420 1.05 0.79 -32.00
CA PHE A 420 0.22 1.84 -32.56
C PHE A 420 1.04 2.78 -33.42
N THR A 421 0.37 3.40 -34.38
CA THR A 421 0.93 4.40 -35.30
C THR A 421 0.02 5.62 -35.36
N ASP A 422 0.49 6.70 -35.93
CA ASP A 422 -0.32 7.91 -36.17
C ASP A 422 -1.48 7.69 -37.14
N GLN A 423 -1.54 6.53 -37.82
CA GLN A 423 -2.64 6.11 -38.69
C GLN A 423 -3.85 5.58 -37.90
N ASP A 424 -3.65 5.15 -36.62
CA ASP A 424 -4.72 4.64 -35.77
C ASP A 424 -5.57 5.80 -35.18
N THR A 425 -6.12 6.64 -36.06
CA THR A 425 -6.93 7.83 -35.74
C THR A 425 -8.37 7.48 -35.36
N ALA A 426 -9.15 8.46 -34.91
CA ALA A 426 -10.56 8.31 -34.55
C ALA A 426 -11.43 7.80 -35.72
N GLY A 427 -11.07 8.09 -36.99
CA GLY A 427 -11.76 7.64 -38.19
C GLY A 427 -11.30 6.28 -38.71
N ALA A 428 -10.21 5.72 -38.18
CA ALA A 428 -9.69 4.41 -38.56
C ALA A 428 -10.48 3.27 -37.89
N PRO A 429 -10.41 2.03 -38.41
CA PRO A 429 -10.98 0.87 -37.74
C PRO A 429 -10.52 0.77 -36.29
N PRO A 430 -11.41 0.43 -35.33
CA PRO A 430 -11.05 0.31 -33.92
C PRO A 430 -10.03 -0.79 -33.68
N VAL A 431 -8.89 -0.43 -33.08
CA VAL A 431 -7.80 -1.36 -32.79
C VAL A 431 -7.39 -1.36 -31.31
N ALA A 432 -6.80 -2.46 -30.87
CA ALA A 432 -6.24 -2.58 -29.53
C ALA A 432 -4.94 -3.40 -29.53
N ILE A 433 -4.14 -3.18 -28.50
CA ILE A 433 -2.98 -4.00 -28.15
C ILE A 433 -3.28 -4.63 -26.79
N ILE A 434 -2.88 -5.87 -26.58
CA ILE A 434 -3.08 -6.59 -25.31
C ILE A 434 -1.75 -7.10 -24.77
N ASN A 435 -1.69 -7.38 -23.46
CA ASN A 435 -0.51 -8.04 -22.88
C ASN A 435 -0.54 -9.56 -23.13
N GLU A 436 0.61 -10.24 -22.99
CA GLU A 436 0.72 -11.70 -23.19
C GLU A 436 -0.23 -12.50 -22.31
N GLY A 437 -0.44 -12.07 -21.04
CA GLY A 437 -1.38 -12.70 -20.12
C GLY A 437 -2.82 -12.66 -20.60
N ALA A 438 -3.26 -11.53 -21.18
CA ALA A 438 -4.56 -11.41 -21.81
C ALA A 438 -4.67 -12.31 -23.05
N ALA A 439 -3.63 -12.34 -23.90
CA ALA A 439 -3.61 -13.18 -25.10
C ALA A 439 -3.76 -14.67 -24.76
N LYS A 440 -2.98 -15.18 -23.80
CA LYS A 440 -3.05 -16.56 -23.31
C LYS A 440 -4.38 -16.91 -22.66
N ARG A 441 -5.00 -15.94 -21.97
CA ARG A 441 -6.27 -16.14 -21.27
C ARG A 441 -7.46 -16.16 -22.22
N LEU A 442 -7.48 -15.27 -23.23
CA LEU A 442 -8.57 -15.15 -24.19
C LEU A 442 -8.47 -16.20 -25.32
N TRP A 443 -7.25 -16.55 -25.72
CA TRP A 443 -6.97 -17.51 -26.79
C TRP A 443 -5.80 -18.44 -26.43
N PRO A 444 -6.01 -19.43 -25.52
CA PRO A 444 -4.94 -20.31 -25.01
C PRO A 444 -4.14 -21.02 -26.11
N ASP A 445 -4.82 -21.49 -27.16
CA ASP A 445 -4.26 -22.33 -28.20
C ASP A 445 -4.15 -21.63 -29.58
N ASN A 446 -4.45 -20.31 -29.63
CA ASN A 446 -4.55 -19.57 -30.87
C ASN A 446 -3.81 -18.24 -30.83
N GLU A 447 -3.48 -17.73 -32.04
CA GLU A 447 -2.92 -16.41 -32.18
C GLU A 447 -3.98 -15.32 -31.89
N ALA A 448 -3.59 -14.31 -31.09
CA ALA A 448 -4.48 -13.21 -30.69
C ALA A 448 -4.53 -12.09 -31.74
N VAL A 449 -3.45 -11.88 -32.50
CA VAL A 449 -3.37 -10.83 -33.54
C VAL A 449 -4.36 -11.12 -34.65
N GLY A 450 -5.13 -10.10 -35.06
CA GLY A 450 -6.20 -10.23 -36.06
C GLY A 450 -7.54 -10.69 -35.46
N ARG A 451 -7.58 -11.13 -34.20
CA ARG A 451 -8.82 -11.48 -33.50
C ARG A 451 -9.55 -10.21 -33.03
N ARG A 452 -10.84 -10.36 -32.72
CA ARG A 452 -11.67 -9.24 -32.25
C ARG A 452 -12.23 -9.46 -30.87
N ILE A 453 -12.28 -8.39 -30.12
CA ILE A 453 -12.94 -8.31 -28.80
C ILE A 453 -14.11 -7.34 -28.91
N ARG A 454 -15.13 -7.53 -28.05
CA ARG A 454 -16.22 -6.58 -27.84
C ARG A 454 -16.13 -6.01 -26.44
N LEU A 455 -16.32 -4.72 -26.34
CA LEU A 455 -16.26 -4.02 -25.06
C LEU A 455 -17.60 -4.09 -24.35
N GLY A 456 -17.57 -4.02 -23.02
CA GLY A 456 -18.74 -4.22 -22.19
C GLY A 456 -19.18 -5.69 -22.16
N ASN A 457 -20.49 -5.91 -22.07
CA ASN A 457 -21.10 -7.25 -22.03
C ASN A 457 -21.36 -7.83 -23.44
N GLY A 458 -20.47 -7.55 -24.41
CA GLY A 458 -20.63 -8.05 -25.78
C GLY A 458 -21.45 -7.15 -26.71
N SER A 459 -22.09 -6.09 -26.20
CA SER A 459 -22.89 -5.15 -26.98
C SER A 459 -22.09 -4.00 -27.58
N GLY A 460 -20.84 -3.82 -27.17
CA GLY A 460 -19.98 -2.75 -27.68
C GLY A 460 -19.41 -3.03 -29.07
N PRO A 461 -18.76 -2.01 -29.68
CA PRO A 461 -18.13 -2.16 -30.98
C PRO A 461 -17.05 -3.25 -30.95
N ALA A 462 -16.90 -3.96 -32.08
CA ALA A 462 -15.81 -4.90 -32.25
C ALA A 462 -14.51 -4.13 -32.44
N VAL A 463 -13.45 -4.58 -31.76
CA VAL A 463 -12.12 -3.98 -31.77
C VAL A 463 -11.11 -5.06 -32.16
N GLU A 464 -10.27 -4.80 -33.15
CA GLU A 464 -9.27 -5.75 -33.65
C GLU A 464 -7.99 -5.66 -32.83
N ILE A 465 -7.42 -6.82 -32.48
CA ILE A 465 -6.12 -6.91 -31.81
C ILE A 465 -5.02 -6.81 -32.86
N VAL A 466 -4.23 -5.73 -32.84
CA VAL A 466 -3.13 -5.49 -33.80
C VAL A 466 -1.76 -5.83 -33.26
N GLY A 467 -1.65 -6.01 -31.94
CA GLY A 467 -0.38 -6.34 -31.32
C GLY A 467 -0.52 -6.96 -29.93
N VAL A 468 0.55 -7.64 -29.52
CA VAL A 468 0.71 -8.20 -28.18
C VAL A 468 2.01 -7.69 -27.58
N VAL A 469 1.95 -7.12 -26.37
CA VAL A 469 3.11 -6.62 -25.63
C VAL A 469 3.47 -7.57 -24.48
N ALA A 470 4.72 -7.52 -24.05
CA ALA A 470 5.17 -8.28 -22.89
C ALA A 470 4.36 -7.93 -21.64
N ASP A 471 4.15 -8.91 -20.77
CA ASP A 471 3.51 -8.67 -19.48
C ASP A 471 4.37 -7.73 -18.63
N ALA A 472 3.80 -6.64 -18.13
CA ALA A 472 4.46 -5.70 -17.27
C ALA A 472 3.65 -5.49 -15.98
N ARG A 473 4.34 -5.20 -14.87
CA ARG A 473 3.68 -4.93 -13.60
C ARG A 473 3.26 -3.46 -13.54
N PHE A 474 1.99 -3.21 -13.75
CA PHE A 474 1.45 -1.85 -13.74
C PHE A 474 0.89 -1.41 -12.39
N ARG A 475 0.30 -2.34 -11.61
CA ARG A 475 -0.51 -2.01 -10.42
C ARG A 475 0.01 -2.63 -9.15
N ASP A 476 0.52 -3.84 -9.24
CA ASP A 476 0.91 -4.63 -8.08
C ASP A 476 2.21 -5.41 -8.37
N LEU A 477 3.13 -5.36 -7.42
CA LEU A 477 4.35 -6.15 -7.46
C LEU A 477 4.12 -7.63 -7.10
N THR A 478 2.94 -7.96 -6.53
CA THR A 478 2.59 -9.34 -6.14
C THR A 478 2.10 -10.18 -7.31
N THR A 479 1.74 -9.56 -8.44
CA THR A 479 1.28 -10.26 -9.64
C THR A 479 2.39 -11.15 -10.19
N ASP A 480 2.11 -12.46 -10.31
CA ASP A 480 3.03 -13.41 -10.92
C ASP A 480 2.98 -13.26 -12.45
N LEU A 481 4.03 -12.70 -13.06
CA LEU A 481 4.15 -12.54 -14.51
C LEU A 481 4.31 -13.86 -15.28
N ARG A 482 4.53 -14.98 -14.58
CA ARG A 482 4.73 -16.31 -15.19
C ARG A 482 3.53 -17.23 -15.05
N GLY A 483 2.51 -16.81 -14.28
CA GLY A 483 1.34 -17.62 -13.95
C GLY A 483 0.06 -17.22 -14.67
N ALA A 484 -0.98 -18.06 -14.56
CA ALA A 484 -2.31 -17.83 -15.13
C ALA A 484 -3.10 -16.65 -14.50
N ARG A 485 -2.50 -15.90 -13.59
CA ARG A 485 -3.14 -14.81 -12.85
C ARG A 485 -2.70 -13.41 -13.27
N VAL A 486 -2.00 -13.28 -14.42
CA VAL A 486 -1.69 -11.96 -14.98
C VAL A 486 -3.00 -11.25 -15.31
N GLU A 487 -3.15 -10.03 -14.81
CA GLU A 487 -4.35 -9.24 -15.11
C GLU A 487 -4.34 -8.83 -16.57
N PRO A 488 -5.49 -8.97 -17.27
CA PRO A 488 -5.58 -8.56 -18.66
C PRO A 488 -5.44 -7.04 -18.79
N ASP A 489 -4.44 -6.56 -19.48
CA ASP A 489 -4.27 -5.18 -19.90
C ASP A 489 -4.63 -5.03 -21.38
N VAL A 490 -5.46 -4.03 -21.67
CA VAL A 490 -5.85 -3.70 -23.05
C VAL A 490 -5.56 -2.23 -23.30
N TYR A 491 -4.69 -2.00 -24.26
CA TYR A 491 -4.29 -0.66 -24.69
C TYR A 491 -5.08 -0.24 -25.90
N PHE A 492 -5.47 1.03 -25.96
CA PHE A 492 -6.18 1.65 -27.07
C PHE A 492 -5.39 2.85 -27.58
N PRO A 493 -5.43 3.18 -28.87
CA PRO A 493 -4.89 4.45 -29.36
C PRO A 493 -5.61 5.62 -28.67
N PHE A 494 -4.83 6.57 -28.12
CA PHE A 494 -5.40 7.75 -27.47
C PHE A 494 -6.29 8.54 -28.44
N ALA A 495 -5.93 8.56 -29.71
CA ALA A 495 -6.73 9.17 -30.78
C ALA A 495 -8.11 8.57 -30.96
N GLN A 496 -8.28 7.26 -30.73
CA GLN A 496 -9.59 6.57 -30.82
C GLN A 496 -10.38 6.66 -29.51
N ARG A 497 -9.69 6.78 -28.36
CA ARG A 497 -10.32 6.81 -27.01
C ARG A 497 -9.65 7.86 -26.13
N PRO A 498 -9.83 9.15 -26.45
CA PRO A 498 -9.25 10.21 -25.64
C PRO A 498 -9.89 10.29 -24.26
N ASP A 499 -9.07 10.33 -23.24
CA ASP A 499 -9.48 10.56 -21.86
C ASP A 499 -9.11 12.00 -21.43
N ARG A 500 -9.66 12.46 -20.34
CA ARG A 500 -9.34 13.76 -19.76
C ARG A 500 -8.22 13.68 -18.71
N ASP A 501 -8.11 12.53 -18.03
CA ASP A 501 -7.07 12.30 -17.06
C ASP A 501 -5.83 11.77 -17.78
N LEU A 502 -4.79 12.57 -17.80
CA LEU A 502 -3.58 12.32 -18.54
C LEU A 502 -2.42 12.05 -17.60
N GLU A 503 -1.72 10.99 -17.88
CA GLU A 503 -0.42 10.68 -17.29
C GLU A 503 0.66 10.81 -18.36
N ILE A 504 1.69 11.57 -18.06
CA ILE A 504 2.75 11.96 -18.98
C ILE A 504 4.00 11.17 -18.61
N ALA A 505 4.59 10.45 -19.54
CA ALA A 505 5.88 9.80 -19.39
C ALA A 505 6.91 10.50 -20.27
N VAL A 506 8.00 10.97 -19.69
CA VAL A 506 9.10 11.62 -20.42
C VAL A 506 10.38 10.87 -20.12
N ARG A 507 10.92 10.16 -21.13
CA ARG A 507 12.19 9.47 -21.02
C ARG A 507 13.34 10.37 -21.46
N THR A 508 14.38 10.41 -20.64
CA THR A 508 15.62 11.10 -20.96
C THR A 508 16.69 10.14 -21.48
N ARG A 509 17.69 10.68 -22.18
CA ARG A 509 18.91 9.95 -22.52
C ARG A 509 19.74 9.72 -21.28
N GLU A 510 20.56 8.66 -21.27
CA GLU A 510 21.51 8.40 -20.19
C GLU A 510 22.40 9.63 -19.94
N GLY A 511 22.59 9.97 -18.67
CA GLY A 511 23.34 11.16 -18.25
C GLY A 511 22.62 12.49 -18.39
N SER A 512 21.39 12.52 -18.91
CA SER A 512 20.55 13.71 -18.98
C SER A 512 19.48 13.69 -17.88
N SER A 513 19.19 14.87 -17.30
CA SER A 513 18.09 15.04 -16.34
C SER A 513 17.20 16.19 -16.80
N ILE A 514 15.89 16.03 -16.61
CA ILE A 514 14.93 17.12 -16.83
C ILE A 514 14.62 17.78 -15.50
N SER A 515 14.68 19.12 -15.46
CA SER A 515 14.23 19.85 -14.29
C SER A 515 12.70 19.88 -14.23
N LEU A 516 12.15 19.93 -13.02
CA LEU A 516 10.72 20.15 -12.81
C LEU A 516 10.24 21.43 -13.52
N ALA A 517 11.04 22.49 -13.45
CA ALA A 517 10.71 23.77 -14.09
C ALA A 517 10.61 23.67 -15.62
N SER A 518 11.54 22.94 -16.27
CA SER A 518 11.50 22.74 -17.73
C SER A 518 10.26 21.97 -18.17
N LEU A 519 9.86 20.96 -17.39
CA LEU A 519 8.65 20.18 -17.65
C LEU A 519 7.40 21.04 -17.48
N GLN A 520 7.32 21.80 -16.39
CA GLN A 520 6.21 22.72 -16.13
C GLN A 520 6.12 23.81 -17.19
N GLN A 521 7.25 24.36 -17.62
CA GLN A 521 7.30 25.38 -18.68
C GLN A 521 6.83 24.81 -20.03
N ALA A 522 7.24 23.61 -20.40
CA ALA A 522 6.77 22.97 -21.63
C ALA A 522 5.25 22.75 -21.63
N ILE A 523 4.70 22.31 -20.50
CA ILE A 523 3.26 22.09 -20.35
C ILE A 523 2.51 23.42 -20.33
N ALA A 524 2.99 24.44 -19.60
CA ALA A 524 2.43 25.77 -19.59
C ALA A 524 2.46 26.46 -20.97
N GLY A 525 3.43 26.10 -21.84
CA GLY A 525 3.49 26.53 -23.22
C GLY A 525 2.35 25.98 -24.09
N VAL A 526 1.68 24.90 -23.67
CA VAL A 526 0.47 24.39 -24.34
C VAL A 526 -0.80 25.00 -23.73
N ASP A 527 -0.90 25.01 -22.41
CA ASP A 527 -1.96 25.71 -21.65
C ASP A 527 -1.47 26.02 -20.22
N ALA A 528 -1.21 27.29 -19.95
CA ALA A 528 -0.70 27.78 -18.67
C ALA A 528 -1.73 27.67 -17.51
N THR A 529 -3.00 27.45 -17.82
CA THR A 529 -4.08 27.37 -16.83
C THR A 529 -4.27 25.97 -16.24
N LEU A 530 -3.59 24.96 -16.80
CA LEU A 530 -3.70 23.59 -16.35
C LEU A 530 -2.66 23.29 -15.27
N PRO A 531 -3.09 22.86 -14.08
CA PRO A 531 -2.16 22.44 -13.03
C PRO A 531 -1.53 21.09 -13.39
N VAL A 532 -0.22 21.01 -13.21
CA VAL A 532 0.54 19.77 -13.32
C VAL A 532 0.89 19.30 -11.90
N TYR A 533 0.61 18.07 -11.61
CA TYR A 533 0.79 17.48 -10.27
C TYR A 533 1.47 16.11 -10.35
N ALA A 534 1.86 15.60 -9.19
CA ALA A 534 2.55 14.29 -9.05
C ALA A 534 3.78 14.16 -9.98
N VAL A 535 4.53 15.26 -10.17
CA VAL A 535 5.74 15.25 -11.00
C VAL A 535 6.86 14.60 -10.21
N GLN A 536 7.26 13.40 -10.63
CA GLN A 536 8.29 12.62 -9.95
C GLN A 536 8.95 11.61 -10.92
N PRO A 537 10.18 11.15 -10.63
CA PRO A 537 10.73 9.99 -11.32
C PRO A 537 9.83 8.77 -11.15
N LEU A 538 9.64 7.98 -12.20
CA LEU A 538 8.81 6.77 -12.16
C LEU A 538 9.36 5.75 -11.15
N GLU A 539 10.68 5.73 -10.93
CA GLU A 539 11.31 4.97 -9.85
C GLU A 539 10.81 5.37 -8.46
N THR A 540 10.54 6.65 -8.24
CA THR A 540 10.00 7.15 -6.96
C THR A 540 8.56 6.66 -6.75
N ALA A 541 7.73 6.66 -7.80
CA ALA A 541 6.38 6.10 -7.74
C ALA A 541 6.42 4.61 -7.37
N LEU A 542 7.33 3.84 -7.98
CA LEU A 542 7.59 2.44 -7.64
C LEU A 542 8.05 2.27 -6.18
N GLN A 543 8.94 3.15 -5.71
CA GLN A 543 9.42 3.13 -4.33
C GLN A 543 8.31 3.45 -3.32
N GLN A 544 7.42 4.37 -3.63
CA GLN A 544 6.28 4.74 -2.78
C GLN A 544 5.32 3.56 -2.59
N GLN A 545 4.99 2.84 -3.64
CA GLN A 545 4.15 1.64 -3.56
C GLN A 545 4.77 0.52 -2.70
N THR A 546 6.11 0.44 -2.66
CA THR A 546 6.83 -0.54 -1.84
C THR A 546 7.19 -0.02 -0.45
N SER A 547 6.94 1.26 -0.14
CA SER A 547 7.40 1.91 1.10
C SER A 547 6.88 1.20 2.36
N THR A 548 5.60 0.86 2.41
CA THR A 548 4.98 0.16 3.54
C THR A 548 5.58 -1.24 3.74
N ALA A 549 5.75 -1.99 2.65
CA ALA A 549 6.35 -3.33 2.71
C ALA A 549 7.85 -3.27 3.06
N ARG A 550 8.58 -2.30 2.51
CA ARG A 550 10.00 -2.04 2.84
C ARG A 550 10.17 -1.62 4.30
N PHE A 551 9.33 -0.71 4.78
CA PHE A 551 9.35 -0.30 6.20
C PHE A 551 9.10 -1.50 7.12
N GLY A 552 8.08 -2.32 6.85
CA GLY A 552 7.82 -3.54 7.59
C GLY A 552 9.00 -4.53 7.56
N SER A 553 9.60 -4.74 6.40
CA SER A 553 10.76 -5.62 6.23
C SER A 553 12.00 -5.09 6.96
N TRP A 554 12.27 -3.77 6.89
CA TRP A 554 13.37 -3.13 7.61
C TRP A 554 13.18 -3.26 9.12
N LEU A 555 11.98 -3.03 9.61
CA LEU A 555 11.66 -3.14 11.02
C LEU A 555 11.84 -4.59 11.53
N LEU A 556 11.37 -5.58 10.76
CA LEU A 556 11.57 -7.00 11.06
C LEU A 556 13.07 -7.36 11.05
N ALA A 557 13.86 -6.83 10.11
CA ALA A 557 15.31 -7.05 10.06
C ALA A 557 16.00 -6.49 11.30
N VAL A 558 15.67 -5.28 11.74
CA VAL A 558 16.21 -4.68 12.97
C VAL A 558 15.86 -5.53 14.19
N PHE A 559 14.62 -5.98 14.31
CA PHE A 559 14.20 -6.86 15.41
C PHE A 559 14.91 -8.22 15.37
N SER A 560 15.10 -8.79 14.18
CA SER A 560 15.80 -10.06 14.01
C SER A 560 17.27 -9.96 14.44
N VAL A 561 17.97 -8.89 14.04
CA VAL A 561 19.35 -8.61 14.46
C VAL A 561 19.40 -8.38 15.97
N GLY A 562 18.49 -7.60 16.52
CA GLY A 562 18.38 -7.37 17.96
C GLY A 562 18.15 -8.67 18.73
N ALA A 563 17.23 -9.52 18.28
CA ALA A 563 16.95 -10.82 18.91
C ALA A 563 18.18 -11.76 18.86
N LEU A 564 18.90 -11.78 17.72
CA LEU A 564 20.12 -12.56 17.58
C LEU A 564 21.21 -12.10 18.57
N LEU A 565 21.45 -10.80 18.66
CA LEU A 565 22.42 -10.22 19.59
C LEU A 565 22.04 -10.52 21.04
N LEU A 566 20.77 -10.33 21.41
CA LEU A 566 20.27 -10.62 22.74
C LEU A 566 20.42 -12.11 23.07
N SER A 567 20.10 -13.00 22.13
CA SER A 567 20.26 -14.45 22.32
C SER A 567 21.74 -14.84 22.50
N ALA A 568 22.65 -14.23 21.73
CA ALA A 568 24.09 -14.46 21.86
C ALA A 568 24.60 -13.97 23.22
N ILE A 569 24.17 -12.78 23.69
CA ILE A 569 24.53 -12.22 25.00
C ILE A 569 23.99 -13.12 26.14
N GLY A 570 22.74 -13.55 26.03
CA GLY A 570 22.14 -14.45 27.03
C GLY A 570 22.83 -15.79 27.12
N LEU A 571 23.16 -16.41 25.98
CA LEU A 571 23.89 -17.66 25.92
C LEU A 571 25.33 -17.52 26.46
N TYR A 572 26.03 -16.44 26.09
CA TYR A 572 27.32 -16.11 26.64
C TYR A 572 27.27 -15.98 28.17
N GLY A 573 26.30 -15.27 28.71
CA GLY A 573 26.11 -15.11 30.16
C GLY A 573 25.86 -16.43 30.86
N LEU A 574 24.95 -17.27 30.30
CA LEU A 574 24.65 -18.59 30.87
C LEU A 574 25.84 -19.54 30.84
N VAL A 575 26.56 -19.60 29.72
CA VAL A 575 27.79 -20.45 29.61
C VAL A 575 28.88 -19.94 30.53
N SER A 576 29.11 -18.64 30.64
CA SER A 576 30.06 -18.04 31.56
C SER A 576 29.74 -18.39 33.02
N TYR A 577 28.45 -18.44 33.37
CA TYR A 577 27.97 -18.84 34.67
C TYR A 577 28.25 -20.32 34.97
N VAL A 578 27.85 -21.22 34.06
CA VAL A 578 28.05 -22.67 34.21
C VAL A 578 29.51 -23.00 34.31
N VAL A 579 30.33 -22.39 33.46
CA VAL A 579 31.80 -22.55 33.49
C VAL A 579 32.40 -21.98 34.80
N GLY A 580 31.83 -20.85 35.31
CA GLY A 580 32.20 -20.29 36.60
C GLY A 580 31.99 -21.25 37.78
N LEU A 581 30.83 -21.90 37.81
CA LEU A 581 30.49 -22.94 38.81
C LEU A 581 31.38 -24.18 38.71
N SER A 582 31.78 -24.53 37.48
CA SER A 582 32.57 -25.73 37.20
C SER A 582 34.08 -25.50 37.29
N ARG A 583 34.57 -24.30 37.66
CA ARG A 583 36.00 -23.96 37.68
C ARG A 583 36.83 -24.93 38.53
N ARG A 584 36.34 -25.30 39.71
CA ARG A 584 37.04 -26.23 40.62
C ARG A 584 37.14 -27.62 39.99
N GLU A 585 36.05 -28.10 39.38
CA GLU A 585 36.02 -29.36 38.67
C GLU A 585 36.95 -29.39 37.44
N ILE A 586 36.94 -28.30 36.68
CA ILE A 586 37.83 -28.10 35.52
C ILE A 586 39.30 -28.09 35.99
N ALA A 587 39.62 -27.37 37.07
CA ALA A 587 40.97 -27.29 37.65
C ALA A 587 41.46 -28.68 38.15
N ILE A 588 40.61 -29.48 38.84
CA ILE A 588 40.92 -30.84 39.26
C ILE A 588 41.17 -31.77 38.05
N ARG A 589 40.37 -31.72 37.04
CA ARG A 589 40.55 -32.54 35.82
C ARG A 589 41.85 -32.12 35.06
N MET A 590 42.16 -30.85 35.02
CA MET A 590 43.39 -30.34 34.40
C MET A 590 44.64 -30.76 35.22
N ALA A 591 44.57 -30.72 36.57
CA ALA A 591 45.66 -31.16 37.45
C ALA A 591 45.90 -32.68 37.35
N LEU A 592 44.83 -33.46 37.02
CA LEU A 592 44.94 -34.90 36.77
C LEU A 592 45.36 -35.25 35.32
N GLY A 593 45.80 -34.25 34.53
CA GLY A 593 46.35 -34.47 33.18
C GLY A 593 45.32 -34.43 32.03
N ALA A 594 44.12 -33.95 32.25
CA ALA A 594 43.13 -33.79 31.17
C ALA A 594 43.56 -32.71 30.19
N ASN A 595 43.54 -33.05 28.88
CA ASN A 595 43.87 -32.07 27.82
C ASN A 595 42.81 -30.97 27.76
N ALA A 596 43.26 -29.71 27.78
CA ALA A 596 42.41 -28.51 27.65
C ALA A 596 41.39 -28.59 26.49
N ARG A 597 41.78 -29.14 25.36
CA ARG A 597 40.89 -29.34 24.20
C ARG A 597 39.75 -30.30 24.51
N ARG A 598 39.93 -31.29 25.36
CA ARG A 598 38.90 -32.28 25.70
C ARG A 598 37.84 -31.69 26.63
N VAL A 599 38.26 -30.84 27.57
CA VAL A 599 37.39 -30.10 28.49
C VAL A 599 36.55 -29.07 27.71
N VAL A 600 37.18 -28.30 26.83
CA VAL A 600 36.51 -27.35 25.94
C VAL A 600 35.48 -28.09 25.05
N GLY A 601 35.86 -29.23 24.48
CA GLY A 601 34.96 -30.02 23.62
C GLY A 601 33.71 -30.53 24.34
N LEU A 602 33.84 -30.93 25.61
CA LEU A 602 32.73 -31.45 26.39
C LEU A 602 31.69 -30.36 26.75
N ILE A 603 32.14 -29.18 27.16
CA ILE A 603 31.29 -28.02 27.48
C ILE A 603 30.63 -27.49 26.19
N THR A 604 31.43 -27.36 25.12
CA THR A 604 30.94 -26.87 23.82
C THR A 604 29.93 -27.84 23.21
N GLY A 605 30.17 -29.17 23.34
CA GLY A 605 29.25 -30.20 22.83
C GLY A 605 27.87 -30.12 23.46
N ASN A 606 27.78 -30.04 24.78
CA ASN A 606 26.50 -29.92 25.48
C ASN A 606 25.77 -28.62 25.13
N GLY A 607 26.51 -27.49 25.06
CA GLY A 607 25.93 -26.21 24.63
C GLY A 607 25.42 -26.24 23.20
N LEU A 608 26.18 -26.88 22.29
CA LEU A 608 25.79 -26.98 20.87
C LEU A 608 24.55 -27.85 20.67
N THR A 609 24.37 -28.92 21.46
CA THR A 609 23.19 -29.80 21.41
C THR A 609 21.90 -29.00 21.72
N LEU A 610 21.93 -28.16 22.76
CA LEU A 610 20.81 -27.29 23.12
C LEU A 610 20.53 -26.27 22.02
N VAL A 611 21.56 -25.69 21.41
CA VAL A 611 21.42 -24.75 20.27
C VAL A 611 20.81 -25.45 19.07
N CYS A 612 21.24 -26.66 18.72
CA CYS A 612 20.65 -27.43 17.62
C CYS A 612 19.16 -27.76 17.89
N ALA A 613 18.80 -28.15 19.10
CA ALA A 613 17.39 -28.36 19.47
C ALA A 613 16.57 -27.05 19.34
N GLY A 614 17.12 -25.92 19.77
CA GLY A 614 16.51 -24.59 19.60
C GLY A 614 16.33 -24.20 18.13
N ILE A 615 17.33 -24.48 17.28
CA ILE A 615 17.22 -24.23 15.83
C ILE A 615 16.12 -25.06 15.20
N VAL A 616 16.02 -26.37 15.54
CA VAL A 616 14.97 -27.25 15.01
C VAL A 616 13.59 -26.73 15.39
N MET A 617 13.36 -26.35 16.65
CA MET A 617 12.09 -25.77 17.10
C MET A 617 11.84 -24.41 16.43
N GLY A 618 12.85 -23.59 16.29
CA GLY A 618 12.77 -22.28 15.62
C GLY A 618 12.42 -22.41 14.14
N VAL A 619 13.00 -23.35 13.41
CA VAL A 619 12.67 -23.66 12.02
C VAL A 619 11.23 -24.16 11.90
N ALA A 620 10.79 -25.07 12.77
CA ALA A 620 9.42 -25.56 12.77
C ALA A 620 8.41 -24.42 13.02
N GLY A 621 8.66 -23.60 14.04
CA GLY A 621 7.85 -22.40 14.34
C GLY A 621 7.85 -21.39 13.20
N GLY A 622 9.01 -21.16 12.57
CA GLY A 622 9.16 -20.26 11.41
C GLY A 622 8.36 -20.72 10.18
N VAL A 623 8.35 -22.03 9.91
CA VAL A 623 7.55 -22.62 8.83
C VAL A 623 6.06 -22.48 9.11
N LEU A 624 5.61 -22.71 10.36
CA LEU A 624 4.21 -22.54 10.75
C LEU A 624 3.77 -21.09 10.64
N ALA A 625 4.57 -20.14 11.13
CA ALA A 625 4.31 -18.71 11.00
C ALA A 625 4.31 -18.27 9.53
N GLY A 626 5.27 -18.75 8.73
CA GLY A 626 5.32 -18.50 7.30
C GLY A 626 4.08 -18.97 6.55
N ARG A 627 3.53 -20.14 6.89
CA ARG A 627 2.26 -20.62 6.33
C ARG A 627 1.08 -19.72 6.71
N ALA A 628 1.00 -19.27 7.96
CA ALA A 628 -0.05 -18.36 8.42
C ALA A 628 0.02 -16.99 7.73
N LEU A 629 1.22 -16.55 7.34
CA LEU A 629 1.48 -15.27 6.66
C LEU A 629 1.63 -15.41 5.14
N GLN A 630 1.33 -16.56 4.55
CA GLN A 630 1.58 -16.85 3.14
C GLN A 630 0.89 -15.87 2.19
N SER A 631 -0.28 -15.33 2.58
CA SER A 631 -1.00 -14.29 1.83
C SER A 631 -0.28 -12.93 1.79
N GLN A 632 0.71 -12.72 2.68
CA GLN A 632 1.50 -11.49 2.79
C GLN A 632 2.93 -11.65 2.25
N LEU A 633 3.34 -12.88 1.93
CA LEU A 633 4.69 -13.16 1.45
C LEU A 633 4.80 -12.92 -0.05
N PHE A 634 5.69 -12.01 -0.41
CA PHE A 634 6.00 -11.61 -1.77
C PHE A 634 6.85 -12.68 -2.47
N GLN A 635 6.31 -13.41 -3.44
CA GLN A 635 7.06 -14.38 -4.29
C GLN A 635 7.97 -15.36 -3.53
N THR A 636 7.78 -15.52 -2.22
CA THR A 636 8.54 -16.45 -1.38
C THR A 636 7.61 -17.55 -0.91
N THR A 637 8.06 -18.78 -1.03
CA THR A 637 7.38 -19.91 -0.37
C THR A 637 7.57 -19.80 1.14
N ALA A 638 6.58 -20.22 1.92
CA ALA A 638 6.65 -20.25 3.39
C ALA A 638 7.86 -21.02 3.93
N TYR A 639 8.58 -21.75 3.08
CA TYR A 639 9.70 -22.61 3.39
C TYR A 639 10.83 -22.51 2.35
N ASP A 640 11.37 -21.30 2.14
CA ASP A 640 12.58 -21.15 1.35
C ASP A 640 13.76 -21.81 2.09
N VAL A 641 14.17 -22.98 1.60
CA VAL A 641 15.25 -23.79 2.20
C VAL A 641 16.57 -23.03 2.29
N LYS A 642 16.83 -22.13 1.35
CA LYS A 642 18.07 -21.29 1.35
C LYS A 642 18.05 -20.30 2.50
N ILE A 643 16.92 -19.62 2.71
CA ILE A 643 16.76 -18.66 3.81
C ILE A 643 16.84 -19.39 5.15
N LEU A 644 16.14 -20.51 5.31
CA LEU A 644 16.16 -21.33 6.52
C LEU A 644 17.57 -21.84 6.84
N ALA A 645 18.32 -22.26 5.82
CA ALA A 645 19.71 -22.72 5.99
C ALA A 645 20.64 -21.57 6.39
N ILE A 646 20.52 -20.39 5.75
CA ILE A 646 21.34 -19.21 6.06
C ILE A 646 21.07 -18.76 7.50
N VAL A 647 19.83 -18.63 7.92
CA VAL A 647 19.44 -18.22 9.28
C VAL A 647 19.93 -19.25 10.30
N SER A 648 19.76 -20.55 10.03
CA SER A 648 20.25 -21.61 10.91
C SER A 648 21.76 -21.59 11.06
N LEU A 649 22.50 -21.37 9.97
CA LEU A 649 23.96 -21.26 9.98
C LEU A 649 24.43 -20.03 10.76
N LEU A 650 23.75 -18.91 10.59
CA LEU A 650 24.04 -17.65 11.28
C LEU A 650 23.78 -17.79 12.80
N MET A 651 22.68 -18.42 13.19
CA MET A 651 22.37 -18.74 14.58
C MET A 651 23.39 -19.70 15.19
N LEU A 652 23.78 -20.73 14.45
CA LEU A 652 24.79 -21.70 14.89
C LEU A 652 26.14 -21.02 15.10
N SER A 653 26.58 -20.17 14.18
CA SER A 653 27.86 -19.46 14.26
C SER A 653 27.90 -18.45 15.41
N ALA A 654 26.86 -17.66 15.61
CA ALA A 654 26.73 -16.72 16.71
C ALA A 654 26.71 -17.45 18.07
N SER A 655 25.96 -18.55 18.17
CA SER A 655 25.89 -19.37 19.37
C SER A 655 27.23 -20.08 19.65
N ALA A 656 27.90 -20.62 18.63
CA ALA A 656 29.23 -21.22 18.77
C ALA A 656 30.24 -20.21 19.29
N ALA A 657 30.24 -18.98 18.78
CA ALA A 657 31.09 -17.90 19.28
C ALA A 657 30.77 -17.57 20.74
N ALA A 658 29.51 -17.45 21.10
CA ALA A 658 29.05 -17.17 22.46
C ALA A 658 29.44 -18.27 23.47
N ILE A 659 29.52 -19.53 23.04
CA ILE A 659 29.96 -20.67 23.86
C ILE A 659 31.50 -20.77 23.94
N LEU A 660 32.19 -20.64 22.80
CA LEU A 660 33.64 -20.88 22.71
C LEU A 660 34.46 -19.80 23.43
N ILE A 661 34.01 -18.54 23.41
CA ILE A 661 34.73 -17.43 24.02
C ILE A 661 34.91 -17.64 25.55
N PRO A 662 33.80 -17.84 26.34
CA PRO A 662 33.96 -18.02 27.79
C PRO A 662 34.65 -19.33 28.14
N THR A 663 34.41 -20.40 27.36
CA THR A 663 35.00 -21.73 27.60
C THR A 663 36.53 -21.68 27.40
N ARG A 664 37.03 -21.01 26.35
CA ARG A 664 38.47 -20.83 26.12
C ARG A 664 39.15 -19.96 27.19
N HIS A 665 38.47 -18.96 27.72
CA HIS A 665 38.99 -18.16 28.82
C HIS A 665 39.13 -18.96 30.11
N ALA A 666 38.20 -19.85 30.42
CA ALA A 666 38.24 -20.65 31.64
C ALA A 666 39.37 -21.68 31.67
N VAL A 667 39.76 -22.23 30.53
CA VAL A 667 40.83 -23.22 30.41
C VAL A 667 42.23 -22.58 30.40
N ARG A 668 42.34 -21.26 30.18
CA ARG A 668 43.62 -20.51 30.22
C ARG A 668 44.00 -20.02 31.62
N VAL A 669 43.17 -20.22 32.62
CA VAL A 669 43.46 -19.82 34.01
C VAL A 669 44.40 -20.84 34.62
N ASP A 670 45.49 -20.38 35.30
CA ASP A 670 46.45 -21.23 35.96
C ASP A 670 45.77 -22.12 37.03
N PRO A 671 45.90 -23.47 36.94
CA PRO A 671 45.28 -24.40 37.88
C PRO A 671 45.68 -24.16 39.34
N HIS A 672 46.94 -23.70 39.57
CA HIS A 672 47.45 -23.41 40.92
C HIS A 672 46.77 -22.17 41.54
N ALA A 673 46.43 -21.18 40.75
CA ALA A 673 45.71 -20.00 41.23
C ALA A 673 44.24 -20.31 41.54
N ALA A 674 43.61 -21.23 40.77
CA ALA A 674 42.19 -21.62 40.94
C ALA A 674 41.99 -22.52 42.19
N LEU A 675 43.00 -23.24 42.65
CA LEU A 675 42.94 -24.09 43.87
C LEU A 675 43.26 -23.34 45.17
N ARG A 676 43.86 -22.11 45.08
CA ARG A 676 44.23 -21.25 46.23
C ARG A 676 43.21 -20.13 46.51
N ALA A 677 42.23 -19.92 45.65
CA ALA A 677 41.19 -18.91 45.86
C ALA A 677 40.06 -19.51 46.70
N ASP A 678 40.13 -19.38 48.00
CA ASP A 678 39.03 -19.50 48.97
C ASP A 678 38.28 -18.18 49.07
#